data_2ad8b70134975c5c2f71c8e88fafe26c
#
_entry.id   2ad8b70134975c5c2f71c8e88fafe26c
#
_cell.length_a   1.000
_cell.length_b   1.000
_cell.length_c   1.000
_cell.angle_alpha   90.00
_cell.angle_beta   90.00
_cell.angle_gamma   90.00
#
_symmetry.space_group_name_H-M   'P 1'
#
loop_
_entity.id
_entity.type
_entity.pdbx_description
1 polymer ?
#
loop_
_entity_poly.entity_id
_entity_poly.type
_entity_poly.pdbx_seq_one_letter_code
_entity_poly.pdbx_strand_id
1 'polypeptide(L)'
;LEREDNIKTYPSALEVNLERTAVPVEIPERYSILLDISREHFGLSKQTEELLKELNHPFVNWEYCLKLLKTISIGDFYTFNNHKDGAIAIRTILEIYMDIIKRCPKEGIKETAARYIFEYLHIVLTKSGIYKERNIPFLNDAIEAIYKITESENEVFKKTTGSLKVLLKTILEEKTEISTPYFKKLVQEIFRETYLYWLSQPNPLLWHMGNHELLEEEQAQIKNIIYPLSHDYIKTLLTKIDEIEKNGKRDFYEFITAFIDLPDHSLIVDGYFLAADAIERLEALKNKGKNIKLSFLYNMMNIQALSDVYTNILLEINRSLGRVFKELNQDEMEGFIKAFFDMLKGSSSYTEQKVPILDCITTMGKEVFLQNNHKLVNTFIDEVISFGFQYPEIKGSTTEWQVVVNPAHIKGIRSWLEIIAMKPRWTKRLISALIINLKLGGVFVKDTDLIQKDISKLLNSDIAPAYNLIKQLLRMFPVFFTEIGAEGELRAISTDVDEMSHRNDKLINFLRKQSHVESNSLLVNFIEEIFKFWSTGNKDSLKNFLPEEIYDQLKCEGEYYDGMHKIFKWVMASINNNLAQLLTWEKEETEKKFKKIRGVTEKDREKAYLMIRFYQLLYKKYNANHMELVKDLESSGIFSLTSINKLKKFMKKGDYYKCLVIILEFLTILKEKILSPKKTESFENIYYKRHIAAGIPSMYGTYKEEKFEALGFTFRLESLATILFERLVASLNLKFITKSTLFMINKYLWLYLKALELDGISVESLSEKTKYITSALKIRQFSIDQYVDIFKFISKGIQDIIHDYYIDAHGINLPIIIKQIIEKDIKRNWFEQHQNTEEVIYQQSENLLRALVSSGFGLQIFDNLINTIIRNLTAELERFKNNKEILNLVMRYIPELAISPINKRDKNTDNPILIGNKGYFLKVLSSFEFPVPPGFIITTEVFRGYEAVIGFKYIFKDL
;
A
#
# COMPACT_ATOMS: atom_id res chain seq x y z
N LEU A 1 -25.09 3.06 -14.81
CA LEU A 1 -24.08 2.00 -14.77
C LEU A 1 -24.79 0.71 -14.43
N GLU A 2 -25.05 -0.11 -15.45
CA GLU A 2 -25.55 -1.47 -15.26
C GLU A 2 -24.52 -2.25 -14.45
N ARG A 3 -24.97 -2.97 -13.42
CA ARG A 3 -24.18 -3.97 -12.75
C ARG A 3 -23.88 -5.08 -13.75
N GLU A 4 -22.78 -5.00 -14.44
CA GLU A 4 -22.13 -6.20 -14.95
C GLU A 4 -21.35 -6.79 -13.78
N ASP A 5 -21.81 -7.94 -13.31
CA ASP A 5 -21.30 -8.73 -12.20
C ASP A 5 -19.97 -9.41 -12.53
N ASN A 6 -18.99 -8.66 -13.01
CA ASN A 6 -17.64 -9.14 -13.22
C ASN A 6 -16.67 -8.33 -12.35
N ILE A 7 -16.75 -8.50 -11.01
CA ILE A 7 -15.63 -8.17 -10.15
C ILE A 7 -14.59 -9.28 -10.36
N LYS A 8 -13.82 -9.19 -11.43
CA LYS A 8 -12.54 -9.90 -11.50
C LYS A 8 -11.62 -9.21 -10.51
N THR A 9 -11.60 -9.73 -9.29
CA THR A 9 -10.57 -9.35 -8.32
C THR A 9 -9.26 -9.91 -8.81
N TYR A 10 -8.43 -9.06 -9.42
CA TYR A 10 -7.05 -9.42 -9.67
C TYR A 10 -6.36 -9.51 -8.30
N PRO A 11 -5.63 -10.61 -8.04
CA PRO A 11 -4.85 -10.70 -6.82
C PRO A 11 -3.88 -9.52 -6.77
N SER A 12 -3.79 -8.84 -5.61
CA SER A 12 -2.73 -7.87 -5.39
C SER A 12 -1.36 -8.56 -5.52
N ALA A 13 -0.29 -7.82 -5.82
CA ALA A 13 1.08 -8.36 -5.83
C ALA A 13 1.41 -9.10 -4.52
N LEU A 14 0.74 -8.74 -3.45
CA LEU A 14 0.78 -9.38 -2.14
C LEU A 14 0.14 -10.78 -2.14
N GLU A 15 -1.02 -10.94 -2.78
CA GLU A 15 -1.76 -12.21 -2.83
C GLU A 15 -1.03 -13.25 -3.67
N VAL A 16 -0.35 -12.84 -4.73
CA VAL A 16 0.48 -13.74 -5.55
C VAL A 16 1.62 -14.34 -4.73
N ASN A 17 2.26 -13.54 -3.86
CA ASN A 17 3.31 -14.05 -2.98
C ASN A 17 2.76 -14.94 -1.84
N LEU A 18 1.49 -14.81 -1.48
CA LEU A 18 0.82 -15.68 -0.51
C LEU A 18 0.37 -17.02 -1.14
N GLU A 19 0.31 -17.13 -2.45
CA GLU A 19 -0.01 -18.38 -3.17
C GLU A 19 1.19 -19.34 -3.30
N ARG A 20 2.34 -19.01 -2.72
CA ARG A 20 3.46 -19.94 -2.55
C ARG A 20 2.95 -21.11 -1.69
N THR A 21 2.46 -22.16 -2.35
CA THR A 21 1.90 -23.34 -1.69
C THR A 21 2.98 -24.04 -0.87
N ALA A 22 2.61 -24.54 0.31
CA ALA A 22 3.46 -25.46 1.06
C ALA A 22 3.64 -26.75 0.23
N VAL A 23 4.75 -26.81 -0.52
CA VAL A 23 5.14 -28.02 -1.24
C VAL A 23 5.86 -28.90 -0.25
N PRO A 24 5.49 -30.19 -0.10
CA PRO A 24 6.28 -31.10 0.71
C PRO A 24 7.70 -31.20 0.11
N VAL A 25 8.69 -30.82 0.91
CA VAL A 25 10.10 -30.81 0.49
C VAL A 25 10.83 -31.92 1.22
N GLU A 26 11.41 -32.84 0.46
CA GLU A 26 12.29 -33.87 1.01
C GLU A 26 13.71 -33.32 1.13
N ILE A 27 14.35 -33.56 2.27
CA ILE A 27 15.73 -33.16 2.52
C ILE A 27 16.64 -34.28 1.99
N PRO A 28 17.58 -33.96 1.06
CA PRO A 28 18.52 -34.95 0.53
C PRO A 28 19.40 -35.57 1.62
N GLU A 29 19.68 -36.89 1.50
CA GLU A 29 20.48 -37.65 2.45
C GLU A 29 21.87 -37.06 2.70
N ARG A 30 22.47 -36.39 1.68
CA ARG A 30 23.77 -35.70 1.79
C ARG A 30 23.86 -34.67 2.90
N TYR A 31 22.69 -34.14 3.39
CA TYR A 31 22.61 -33.16 4.46
C TYR A 31 22.25 -33.76 5.83
N SER A 32 22.01 -35.08 5.91
CA SER A 32 21.58 -35.78 7.14
C SER A 32 22.51 -35.54 8.33
N ILE A 33 23.83 -35.42 8.08
CA ILE A 33 24.81 -35.16 9.13
C ILE A 33 24.53 -33.89 9.93
N LEU A 34 24.03 -32.82 9.26
CA LEU A 34 23.73 -31.55 9.93
C LEU A 34 22.47 -31.70 10.81
N LEU A 35 21.49 -32.47 10.35
CA LEU A 35 20.28 -32.77 11.15
C LEU A 35 20.63 -33.66 12.34
N ASP A 36 21.45 -34.67 12.17
CA ASP A 36 21.84 -35.60 13.22
C ASP A 36 22.60 -34.89 14.35
N ILE A 37 23.52 -33.98 14.02
CA ILE A 37 24.29 -33.21 15.00
C ILE A 37 23.39 -32.21 15.71
N SER A 38 22.44 -31.57 14.99
CA SER A 38 21.56 -30.53 15.56
C SER A 38 20.42 -31.10 16.43
N ARG A 39 20.08 -32.40 16.33
CA ARG A 39 18.93 -33.03 17.03
C ARG A 39 18.90 -32.79 18.54
N GLU A 40 20.06 -32.79 19.18
CA GLU A 40 20.17 -32.60 20.63
C GLU A 40 19.93 -31.15 21.09
N HIS A 41 19.89 -30.21 20.11
CA HIS A 41 19.74 -28.76 20.34
C HIS A 41 18.45 -28.24 19.67
N PHE A 42 17.33 -28.19 20.41
CA PHE A 42 15.99 -27.92 19.85
C PHE A 42 15.90 -26.69 18.96
N GLY A 43 16.47 -25.55 19.35
CA GLY A 43 16.45 -24.32 18.54
C GLY A 43 17.26 -24.46 17.25
N LEU A 44 18.43 -25.04 17.33
CA LEU A 44 19.33 -25.28 16.21
C LEU A 44 18.77 -26.35 15.26
N SER A 45 18.15 -27.39 15.79
CA SER A 45 17.51 -28.46 15.00
C SER A 45 16.41 -27.87 14.10
N LYS A 46 15.54 -27.02 14.66
CA LYS A 46 14.49 -26.36 13.89
C LYS A 46 15.07 -25.47 12.79
N GLN A 47 16.09 -24.66 13.09
CA GLN A 47 16.71 -23.76 12.11
C GLN A 47 17.44 -24.54 11.01
N THR A 48 18.10 -25.64 11.36
CA THR A 48 18.80 -26.51 10.38
C THR A 48 17.80 -27.19 9.44
N GLU A 49 16.72 -27.74 9.99
CA GLU A 49 15.65 -28.32 9.18
C GLU A 49 14.99 -27.29 8.26
N GLU A 50 14.72 -26.09 8.76
CA GLU A 50 14.15 -24.97 8.01
C GLU A 50 15.07 -24.53 6.88
N LEU A 51 16.38 -24.37 7.13
CA LEU A 51 17.38 -24.08 6.10
C LEU A 51 17.36 -25.11 4.98
N LEU A 52 17.41 -26.40 5.34
CA LEU A 52 17.51 -27.49 4.37
C LEU A 52 16.23 -27.66 3.55
N LYS A 53 15.06 -27.47 4.15
CA LYS A 53 13.78 -27.43 3.44
C LYS A 53 13.72 -26.24 2.48
N GLU A 54 14.08 -25.05 2.93
CA GLU A 54 14.10 -23.85 2.08
C GLU A 54 15.06 -23.99 0.90
N LEU A 55 16.27 -24.51 1.13
CA LEU A 55 17.29 -24.73 0.10
C LEU A 55 16.83 -25.70 -1.01
N ASN A 56 15.98 -26.67 -0.68
CA ASN A 56 15.46 -27.67 -1.61
C ASN A 56 14.05 -27.35 -2.12
N HIS A 57 13.50 -26.19 -1.78
CA HIS A 57 12.21 -25.75 -2.27
C HIS A 57 12.28 -25.35 -3.76
N PRO A 58 11.23 -25.61 -4.58
CA PRO A 58 11.21 -25.17 -5.98
C PRO A 58 11.38 -23.66 -6.17
N PHE A 59 10.92 -22.87 -5.19
CA PHE A 59 11.04 -21.40 -5.16
C PHE A 59 11.83 -20.96 -3.93
N VAL A 60 13.15 -21.05 -4.00
CA VAL A 60 14.06 -20.78 -2.88
C VAL A 60 14.08 -19.30 -2.52
N ASN A 61 13.91 -18.97 -1.23
CA ASN A 61 14.24 -17.64 -0.71
C ASN A 61 15.75 -17.60 -0.34
N TRP A 62 16.57 -17.27 -1.31
CA TRP A 62 18.02 -17.29 -1.18
C TRP A 62 18.57 -16.37 -0.08
N GLU A 63 17.96 -15.21 0.12
CA GLU A 63 18.38 -14.27 1.17
C GLU A 63 18.14 -14.86 2.56
N TYR A 64 17.00 -15.52 2.73
CA TYR A 64 16.66 -16.20 3.97
C TYR A 64 17.56 -17.43 4.22
N CYS A 65 17.81 -18.25 3.18
CA CYS A 65 18.74 -19.35 3.25
C CYS A 65 20.14 -18.90 3.71
N LEU A 66 20.66 -17.84 3.09
CA LEU A 66 21.99 -17.33 3.42
C LEU A 66 22.08 -16.80 4.85
N LYS A 67 21.01 -16.13 5.32
CA LYS A 67 20.92 -15.65 6.70
C LYS A 67 20.91 -16.81 7.71
N LEU A 68 20.07 -17.84 7.48
CA LEU A 68 20.03 -19.03 8.33
C LEU A 68 21.38 -19.76 8.32
N LEU A 69 21.96 -19.96 7.13
CA LEU A 69 23.26 -20.61 6.99
C LEU A 69 24.37 -19.88 7.76
N LYS A 70 24.39 -18.54 7.68
CA LYS A 70 25.33 -17.74 8.48
C LYS A 70 25.10 -17.93 9.98
N THR A 71 23.86 -17.91 10.45
CA THR A 71 23.54 -18.11 11.86
C THR A 71 24.01 -19.48 12.35
N ILE A 72 23.71 -20.54 11.60
CA ILE A 72 24.09 -21.91 11.94
C ILE A 72 25.61 -22.11 11.88
N SER A 73 26.27 -21.65 10.81
CA SER A 73 27.71 -21.87 10.60
C SER A 73 28.59 -21.10 11.57
N ILE A 74 28.24 -19.85 11.87
CA ILE A 74 29.06 -18.94 12.67
C ILE A 74 28.58 -18.90 14.12
N GLY A 75 27.24 -18.80 14.34
CA GLY A 75 26.64 -18.71 15.67
C GLY A 75 26.79 -20.02 16.45
N ASP A 76 26.53 -21.14 15.82
CA ASP A 76 26.54 -22.47 16.44
C ASP A 76 27.78 -23.31 16.06
N PHE A 77 28.87 -22.64 15.66
CA PHE A 77 30.12 -23.27 15.18
C PHE A 77 30.62 -24.40 16.09
N TYR A 78 30.65 -24.17 17.40
CA TYR A 78 31.17 -25.14 18.37
C TYR A 78 30.36 -26.43 18.46
N THR A 79 29.05 -26.36 18.22
CA THR A 79 28.15 -27.53 18.21
C THR A 79 28.58 -28.50 17.11
N PHE A 80 28.88 -28.00 15.93
CA PHE A 80 29.31 -28.79 14.79
C PHE A 80 30.78 -29.22 14.92
N ASN A 81 31.66 -28.27 15.28
CA ASN A 81 33.09 -28.53 15.36
C ASN A 81 33.46 -29.59 16.44
N ASN A 82 32.76 -29.60 17.59
CA ASN A 82 33.10 -30.48 18.69
C ASN A 82 32.53 -31.91 18.55
N HIS A 83 31.65 -32.12 17.57
CA HIS A 83 31.08 -33.46 17.32
C HIS A 83 32.14 -34.38 16.68
N LYS A 84 32.00 -35.71 16.90
CA LYS A 84 32.90 -36.72 16.31
C LYS A 84 33.03 -36.58 14.79
N ASP A 85 31.94 -36.30 14.10
CA ASP A 85 31.85 -36.14 12.64
C ASP A 85 31.93 -34.64 12.23
N GLY A 86 32.49 -33.80 13.06
CA GLY A 86 32.49 -32.33 12.87
C GLY A 86 33.21 -31.89 11.60
N ALA A 87 34.27 -32.59 11.17
CA ALA A 87 34.96 -32.27 9.94
C ALA A 87 34.06 -32.48 8.70
N ILE A 88 33.21 -33.52 8.70
CA ILE A 88 32.22 -33.75 7.64
C ILE A 88 31.15 -32.65 7.67
N ALA A 89 30.67 -32.25 8.87
CA ALA A 89 29.71 -31.17 9.00
C ALA A 89 30.25 -29.83 8.48
N ILE A 90 31.50 -29.46 8.80
CA ILE A 90 32.16 -28.27 8.29
C ILE A 90 32.23 -28.28 6.77
N ARG A 91 32.61 -29.42 6.18
CA ARG A 91 32.63 -29.61 4.74
C ARG A 91 31.24 -29.43 4.13
N THR A 92 30.20 -30.05 4.71
CA THR A 92 28.81 -29.94 4.23
C THR A 92 28.31 -28.48 4.28
N ILE A 93 28.65 -27.72 5.33
CA ILE A 93 28.32 -26.30 5.43
C ILE A 93 28.99 -25.50 4.29
N LEU A 94 30.29 -25.76 3.99
CA LEU A 94 30.97 -25.13 2.86
C LEU A 94 30.32 -25.50 1.52
N GLU A 95 29.92 -26.76 1.34
CA GLU A 95 29.21 -27.22 0.15
C GLU A 95 27.87 -26.50 -0.04
N ILE A 96 27.13 -26.20 1.04
CA ILE A 96 25.90 -25.43 0.96
C ILE A 96 26.19 -23.99 0.50
N TYR A 97 27.21 -23.30 1.03
CA TYR A 97 27.62 -21.99 0.53
C TYR A 97 27.95 -22.03 -0.97
N MET A 98 28.68 -23.05 -1.41
CA MET A 98 29.03 -23.25 -2.82
C MET A 98 27.79 -23.54 -3.69
N ASP A 99 26.81 -24.30 -3.17
CA ASP A 99 25.55 -24.56 -3.85
C ASP A 99 24.71 -23.28 -4.01
N ILE A 100 24.73 -22.39 -3.02
CA ILE A 100 24.09 -21.06 -3.13
C ILE A 100 24.73 -20.25 -4.27
N ILE A 101 26.07 -20.22 -4.36
CA ILE A 101 26.77 -19.51 -5.44
C ILE A 101 26.37 -20.05 -6.81
N LYS A 102 26.28 -21.36 -6.98
CA LYS A 102 25.95 -22.01 -8.27
C LYS A 102 24.47 -21.83 -8.66
N ARG A 103 23.57 -21.89 -7.71
CA ARG A 103 22.11 -21.99 -7.97
C ARG A 103 21.37 -20.68 -7.86
N CYS A 104 21.87 -19.71 -7.09
CA CYS A 104 21.20 -18.45 -6.87
C CYS A 104 21.22 -17.57 -8.15
N PRO A 105 20.06 -17.02 -8.60
CA PRO A 105 20.05 -16.13 -9.76
C PRO A 105 20.43 -14.67 -9.41
N LYS A 106 20.56 -14.34 -8.11
CA LYS A 106 20.84 -12.99 -7.63
C LYS A 106 22.32 -12.80 -7.32
N GLU A 107 22.99 -11.96 -8.09
CA GLU A 107 24.44 -11.74 -8.00
C GLU A 107 24.90 -11.23 -6.61
N GLY A 108 24.21 -10.25 -6.02
CA GLY A 108 24.55 -9.73 -4.68
C GLY A 108 24.48 -10.79 -3.55
N ILE A 109 23.60 -11.79 -3.69
CA ILE A 109 23.53 -12.91 -2.73
C ILE A 109 24.72 -13.86 -2.94
N LYS A 110 25.10 -14.16 -4.20
CA LYS A 110 26.29 -14.94 -4.53
C LYS A 110 27.56 -14.27 -3.97
N GLU A 111 27.73 -12.95 -4.20
CA GLU A 111 28.87 -12.18 -3.67
C GLU A 111 28.95 -12.27 -2.13
N THR A 112 27.79 -12.15 -1.47
CA THR A 112 27.73 -12.27 0.00
C THR A 112 28.07 -13.68 0.47
N ALA A 113 27.58 -14.72 -0.22
CA ALA A 113 27.92 -16.11 0.08
C ALA A 113 29.43 -16.39 -0.10
N ALA A 114 30.05 -15.87 -1.16
CA ALA A 114 31.48 -15.99 -1.40
C ALA A 114 32.33 -15.33 -0.27
N ARG A 115 31.91 -14.15 0.20
CA ARG A 115 32.54 -13.50 1.35
C ARG A 115 32.42 -14.36 2.63
N TYR A 116 31.26 -14.95 2.88
CA TYR A 116 31.04 -15.79 4.06
C TYR A 116 31.84 -17.11 4.01
N ILE A 117 32.18 -17.62 2.83
CA ILE A 117 33.10 -18.75 2.72
C ILE A 117 34.46 -18.44 3.38
N PHE A 118 35.07 -17.28 3.06
CA PHE A 118 36.37 -16.91 3.66
C PHE A 118 36.25 -16.56 5.13
N GLU A 119 35.14 -15.91 5.56
CA GLU A 119 34.84 -15.68 6.98
C GLU A 119 34.74 -17.02 7.74
N TYR A 120 34.05 -18.00 7.16
CA TYR A 120 33.90 -19.31 7.80
C TYR A 120 35.20 -20.08 7.84
N LEU A 121 35.99 -20.07 6.76
CA LEU A 121 37.33 -20.65 6.75
C LEU A 121 38.24 -20.04 7.83
N HIS A 122 38.21 -18.72 7.99
CA HIS A 122 38.91 -18.02 9.08
C HIS A 122 38.47 -18.52 10.47
N ILE A 123 37.17 -18.69 10.69
CA ILE A 123 36.63 -19.19 11.96
C ILE A 123 37.05 -20.64 12.20
N VAL A 124 37.03 -21.47 11.18
CA VAL A 124 37.49 -22.86 11.29
C VAL A 124 38.96 -22.90 11.70
N LEU A 125 39.83 -22.05 11.14
CA LEU A 125 41.24 -22.01 11.51
C LEU A 125 41.50 -21.50 12.94
N THR A 126 40.76 -20.49 13.36
CA THR A 126 40.99 -19.82 14.66
C THR A 126 40.28 -20.49 15.83
N LYS A 127 39.10 -21.07 15.60
CA LYS A 127 38.20 -21.55 16.67
C LYS A 127 38.13 -23.08 16.80
N SER A 128 38.81 -23.85 15.93
CA SER A 128 38.77 -25.34 15.98
C SER A 128 39.42 -25.93 17.23
N GLY A 129 40.34 -25.21 17.91
CA GLY A 129 41.03 -25.70 19.10
C GLY A 129 41.77 -27.03 18.85
N ILE A 130 41.50 -28.03 19.68
CA ILE A 130 42.13 -29.38 19.58
C ILE A 130 41.77 -30.14 18.30
N TYR A 131 40.71 -29.73 17.59
CA TYR A 131 40.24 -30.39 16.36
C TYR A 131 40.86 -29.77 15.09
N LYS A 132 41.80 -28.82 15.21
CA LYS A 132 42.42 -28.13 14.08
C LYS A 132 43.09 -29.08 13.09
N GLU A 133 43.92 -30.01 13.58
CA GLU A 133 44.61 -30.98 12.73
C GLU A 133 43.65 -31.91 11.97
N ARG A 134 42.54 -32.30 12.60
CA ARG A 134 41.48 -33.07 11.96
C ARG A 134 40.82 -32.31 10.81
N ASN A 135 40.67 -31.00 10.92
CA ASN A 135 39.92 -30.17 9.95
C ASN A 135 40.78 -29.74 8.74
N ILE A 136 42.13 -29.66 8.86
CA ILE A 136 43.03 -29.17 7.80
C ILE A 136 42.88 -29.93 6.47
N PRO A 137 42.84 -31.27 6.40
CA PRO A 137 42.67 -31.98 5.14
C PRO A 137 41.36 -31.58 4.42
N PHE A 138 40.25 -31.44 5.16
CA PHE A 138 38.95 -31.05 4.59
C PHE A 138 38.94 -29.58 4.12
N LEU A 139 39.76 -28.71 4.74
CA LEU A 139 39.96 -27.34 4.28
C LEU A 139 40.72 -27.29 2.95
N ASN A 140 41.72 -28.15 2.75
CA ASN A 140 42.45 -28.24 1.49
C ASN A 140 41.52 -28.69 0.34
N ASP A 141 40.68 -29.70 0.59
CA ASP A 141 39.68 -30.16 -0.39
C ASP A 141 38.66 -29.05 -0.70
N ALA A 142 38.22 -28.29 0.33
CA ALA A 142 37.30 -27.18 0.16
C ALA A 142 37.95 -26.04 -0.68
N ILE A 143 39.21 -25.71 -0.45
CA ILE A 143 39.95 -24.69 -1.22
C ILE A 143 40.07 -25.08 -2.69
N GLU A 144 40.35 -26.37 -2.99
CA GLU A 144 40.30 -26.83 -4.38
C GLU A 144 38.91 -26.68 -5.00
N ALA A 145 37.86 -27.03 -4.28
CA ALA A 145 36.46 -26.87 -4.75
C ALA A 145 36.09 -25.39 -4.96
N ILE A 146 36.51 -24.50 -4.06
CA ILE A 146 36.33 -23.06 -4.18
C ILE A 146 37.06 -22.52 -5.41
N TYR A 147 38.31 -22.94 -5.65
CA TYR A 147 39.08 -22.54 -6.84
C TYR A 147 38.34 -22.91 -8.13
N LYS A 148 37.84 -24.14 -8.23
CA LYS A 148 37.04 -24.59 -9.39
C LYS A 148 35.77 -23.78 -9.63
N ILE A 149 35.15 -23.29 -8.55
CA ILE A 149 33.99 -22.37 -8.66
C ILE A 149 34.44 -20.97 -9.08
N THR A 150 35.59 -20.52 -8.57
CA THR A 150 36.14 -19.22 -8.96
C THR A 150 36.47 -19.18 -10.45
N GLU A 151 36.93 -20.28 -11.05
CA GLU A 151 37.16 -20.36 -12.50
C GLU A 151 35.86 -20.25 -13.34
N SER A 152 34.71 -20.70 -12.81
CA SER A 152 33.42 -20.65 -13.50
C SER A 152 32.55 -19.41 -13.15
N GLU A 153 32.76 -18.84 -11.99
CA GLU A 153 31.95 -17.73 -11.42
C GLU A 153 32.89 -16.63 -10.85
N ASN A 154 33.92 -16.24 -11.63
CA ASN A 154 34.99 -15.33 -11.20
C ASN A 154 34.45 -13.97 -10.71
N GLU A 155 33.43 -13.42 -11.36
CA GLU A 155 32.83 -12.15 -11.00
C GLU A 155 32.28 -12.11 -9.58
N VAL A 156 31.82 -13.25 -9.04
CA VAL A 156 31.25 -13.36 -7.69
C VAL A 156 32.29 -13.05 -6.60
N PHE A 157 33.58 -13.32 -6.88
CA PHE A 157 34.65 -13.15 -5.91
C PHE A 157 35.32 -11.77 -5.93
N LYS A 158 34.95 -10.89 -6.85
CA LYS A 158 35.54 -9.57 -7.08
C LYS A 158 35.55 -8.62 -5.85
N LYS A 159 34.75 -8.88 -4.82
CA LYS A 159 34.69 -8.07 -3.59
C LYS A 159 35.18 -8.83 -2.35
N THR A 160 35.76 -10.00 -2.49
CA THR A 160 36.11 -10.87 -1.35
C THR A 160 37.55 -10.71 -0.83
N THR A 161 38.37 -9.85 -1.46
CA THR A 161 39.78 -9.63 -1.08
C THR A 161 39.95 -9.23 0.39
N GLY A 162 39.02 -8.49 1.00
CA GLY A 162 39.07 -8.14 2.41
C GLY A 162 38.99 -9.37 3.32
N SER A 163 37.97 -10.23 3.13
CA SER A 163 37.82 -11.48 3.91
C SER A 163 38.98 -12.47 3.61
N LEU A 164 39.45 -12.50 2.38
CA LEU A 164 40.61 -13.31 2.00
C LEU A 164 41.89 -12.82 2.71
N LYS A 165 42.12 -11.50 2.80
CA LYS A 165 43.27 -10.93 3.56
C LYS A 165 43.23 -11.29 5.04
N VAL A 166 42.05 -11.29 5.67
CA VAL A 166 41.89 -11.72 7.06
C VAL A 166 42.33 -13.18 7.19
N LEU A 167 41.89 -14.04 6.26
CA LEU A 167 42.33 -15.45 6.19
C LEU A 167 43.85 -15.59 5.97
N LEU A 168 44.45 -14.82 5.04
CA LEU A 168 45.90 -14.82 4.78
C LEU A 168 46.72 -14.41 6.03
N LYS A 169 46.28 -13.34 6.76
CA LYS A 169 46.92 -12.95 8.02
C LYS A 169 46.87 -14.07 9.05
N THR A 170 45.72 -14.74 9.18
CA THR A 170 45.59 -15.87 10.12
C THR A 170 46.53 -17.03 9.75
N ILE A 171 46.62 -17.36 8.46
CA ILE A 171 47.54 -18.41 7.99
C ILE A 171 48.99 -18.03 8.32
N LEU A 172 49.38 -16.77 8.17
CA LEU A 172 50.71 -16.28 8.48
C LEU A 172 51.02 -16.32 10.00
N GLU A 173 50.08 -15.87 10.84
CA GLU A 173 50.19 -15.83 12.29
C GLU A 173 50.22 -17.24 12.91
N GLU A 174 49.32 -18.11 12.45
CA GLU A 174 49.18 -19.49 12.96
C GLU A 174 50.17 -20.49 12.34
N LYS A 175 51.01 -20.05 11.36
CA LYS A 175 51.95 -20.90 10.60
C LYS A 175 51.36 -22.21 10.11
N THR A 176 50.08 -22.12 9.64
CA THR A 176 49.31 -23.29 9.21
C THR A 176 49.74 -23.69 7.81
N GLU A 177 50.12 -24.96 7.59
CA GLU A 177 50.51 -25.55 6.27
C GLU A 177 49.27 -25.78 5.41
N ILE A 178 48.66 -24.71 4.88
CA ILE A 178 47.72 -24.78 3.78
C ILE A 178 48.48 -24.56 2.49
N SER A 179 49.22 -25.56 2.04
CA SER A 179 50.13 -25.43 0.89
C SER A 179 49.65 -26.19 -0.34
N THR A 180 48.41 -25.95 -0.76
CA THR A 180 47.97 -26.51 -2.06
C THR A 180 48.32 -25.53 -3.19
N PRO A 181 48.74 -26.04 -4.38
CA PRO A 181 48.96 -25.18 -5.55
C PRO A 181 47.71 -24.39 -5.93
N TYR A 182 46.53 -24.90 -5.60
CA TYR A 182 45.23 -24.22 -5.81
C TYR A 182 45.05 -22.96 -4.95
N PHE A 183 45.61 -22.94 -3.72
CA PHE A 183 45.50 -21.77 -2.85
C PHE A 183 46.25 -20.56 -3.41
N LYS A 184 47.47 -20.75 -3.92
CA LYS A 184 48.22 -19.65 -4.55
C LYS A 184 47.46 -19.10 -5.76
N LYS A 185 46.95 -19.96 -6.62
CA LYS A 185 46.17 -19.59 -7.80
C LYS A 185 44.85 -18.85 -7.39
N LEU A 186 44.16 -19.34 -6.37
CA LEU A 186 42.95 -18.69 -5.83
C LEU A 186 43.22 -17.26 -5.37
N VAL A 187 44.30 -17.05 -4.61
CA VAL A 187 44.68 -15.71 -4.13
C VAL A 187 45.01 -14.78 -5.29
N GLN A 188 45.83 -15.24 -6.25
CA GLN A 188 46.21 -14.47 -7.43
C GLN A 188 44.97 -14.05 -8.25
N GLU A 189 44.09 -14.99 -8.52
CA GLU A 189 42.91 -14.79 -9.35
C GLU A 189 41.93 -13.79 -8.70
N ILE A 190 41.63 -13.95 -7.40
CA ILE A 190 40.70 -13.06 -6.70
C ILE A 190 41.23 -11.61 -6.65
N PHE A 191 42.53 -11.40 -6.40
CA PHE A 191 43.09 -10.04 -6.42
C PHE A 191 43.08 -9.44 -7.83
N ARG A 192 43.43 -10.27 -8.85
CA ARG A 192 43.39 -9.86 -10.25
C ARG A 192 41.96 -9.43 -10.66
N GLU A 193 40.96 -10.25 -10.40
CA GLU A 193 39.54 -9.95 -10.71
C GLU A 193 39.05 -8.72 -9.95
N THR A 194 39.42 -8.54 -8.70
CA THR A 194 39.09 -7.34 -7.93
C THR A 194 39.62 -6.05 -8.61
N TYR A 195 40.88 -6.05 -9.06
CA TYR A 195 41.46 -4.87 -9.72
C TYR A 195 40.92 -4.66 -11.13
N LEU A 196 40.63 -5.72 -11.89
CA LEU A 196 39.96 -5.64 -13.18
C LEU A 196 38.53 -5.08 -13.00
N TYR A 197 37.82 -5.51 -11.96
CA TYR A 197 36.50 -4.96 -11.59
C TYR A 197 36.57 -3.46 -11.28
N TRP A 198 37.61 -2.99 -10.54
CA TRP A 198 37.80 -1.57 -10.32
C TRP A 198 38.11 -0.81 -11.61
N LEU A 199 38.84 -1.38 -12.55
CA LEU A 199 39.07 -0.76 -13.87
C LEU A 199 37.81 -0.67 -14.73
N SER A 200 36.82 -1.53 -14.50
CA SER A 200 35.52 -1.48 -15.19
C SER A 200 34.60 -0.38 -14.65
N GLN A 201 34.89 0.18 -13.47
CA GLN A 201 34.11 1.21 -12.84
C GLN A 201 34.41 2.61 -13.44
N PRO A 202 33.51 3.59 -13.27
CA PRO A 202 33.77 4.97 -13.65
C PRO A 202 35.07 5.49 -13.01
N ASN A 203 35.92 6.15 -13.82
CA ASN A 203 37.18 6.71 -13.32
C ASN A 203 36.97 8.01 -12.54
N PRO A 204 37.37 8.13 -11.26
CA PRO A 204 37.24 9.35 -10.46
C PRO A 204 37.93 10.57 -11.04
N LEU A 205 39.00 10.41 -11.85
CA LEU A 205 39.66 11.52 -12.53
C LEU A 205 38.77 12.16 -13.60
N LEU A 206 37.87 11.41 -14.26
CA LEU A 206 36.92 11.96 -15.23
C LEU A 206 35.91 12.88 -14.57
N TRP A 207 35.45 12.54 -13.37
CA TRP A 207 34.64 13.45 -12.56
C TRP A 207 35.38 14.76 -12.27
N HIS A 208 36.65 14.66 -11.85
CA HIS A 208 37.48 15.84 -11.58
C HIS A 208 37.64 16.73 -12.82
N MET A 209 37.93 16.13 -14.00
CA MET A 209 38.06 16.83 -15.26
C MET A 209 36.76 17.51 -15.72
N GLY A 210 35.61 16.98 -15.38
CA GLY A 210 34.30 17.55 -15.68
C GLY A 210 33.94 18.81 -14.87
N ASN A 211 34.64 19.08 -13.78
CA ASN A 211 34.39 20.27 -12.95
C ASN A 211 35.25 21.46 -13.42
N HIS A 212 34.95 22.01 -14.59
CA HIS A 212 35.74 23.09 -15.27
C HIS A 212 35.76 24.47 -14.55
N GLU A 213 34.87 24.67 -13.56
CA GLU A 213 34.80 25.94 -12.83
C GLU A 213 35.81 26.06 -11.67
N LEU A 214 36.58 25.02 -11.39
CA LEU A 214 37.58 24.99 -10.35
C LEU A 214 38.84 25.80 -10.80
N LEU A 215 39.46 26.51 -9.84
CA LEU A 215 40.76 27.15 -10.10
C LEU A 215 41.84 26.06 -10.31
N GLU A 216 42.86 26.32 -11.13
CA GLU A 216 43.91 25.37 -11.45
C GLU A 216 44.59 24.78 -10.20
N GLU A 217 44.83 25.60 -9.17
CA GLU A 217 45.42 25.15 -7.91
C GLU A 217 44.51 24.20 -7.13
N GLU A 218 43.18 24.44 -7.15
CA GLU A 218 42.18 23.57 -6.55
C GLU A 218 42.10 22.24 -7.28
N GLN A 219 42.16 22.31 -8.64
CA GLN A 219 42.17 21.09 -9.46
C GLN A 219 43.38 20.21 -9.19
N ALA A 220 44.57 20.79 -9.00
CA ALA A 220 45.79 20.05 -8.68
C ALA A 220 45.68 19.36 -7.31
N GLN A 221 45.12 20.06 -6.31
CA GLN A 221 44.94 19.48 -4.96
C GLN A 221 43.93 18.35 -4.97
N ILE A 222 42.76 18.53 -5.63
CA ILE A 222 41.73 17.49 -5.73
C ILE A 222 42.24 16.30 -6.52
N LYS A 223 42.98 16.54 -7.61
CA LYS A 223 43.62 15.47 -8.42
C LYS A 223 44.52 14.59 -7.56
N ASN A 224 45.35 15.19 -6.70
CA ASN A 224 46.25 14.44 -5.82
C ASN A 224 45.46 13.61 -4.78
N ILE A 225 44.36 14.14 -4.26
CA ILE A 225 43.48 13.47 -3.29
C ILE A 225 42.83 12.23 -3.91
N ILE A 226 42.33 12.31 -5.14
CA ILE A 226 41.63 11.22 -5.83
C ILE A 226 42.58 10.27 -6.59
N TYR A 227 43.87 10.60 -6.76
CA TYR A 227 44.81 9.74 -7.52
C TYR A 227 44.89 8.30 -7.03
N PRO A 228 44.92 7.99 -5.70
CA PRO A 228 44.93 6.63 -5.20
C PRO A 228 43.68 5.79 -5.58
N LEU A 229 42.60 6.44 -6.07
CA LEU A 229 41.36 5.81 -6.52
C LEU A 229 41.30 5.72 -8.05
N SER A 230 42.26 6.29 -8.77
CA SER A 230 42.26 6.39 -10.22
C SER A 230 42.59 5.06 -10.90
N HIS A 231 42.17 4.94 -12.17
CA HIS A 231 42.52 3.81 -13.00
C HIS A 231 44.03 3.62 -13.19
N ASP A 232 44.81 4.70 -13.21
CA ASP A 232 46.26 4.64 -13.35
C ASP A 232 46.90 4.00 -12.12
N TYR A 233 46.42 4.33 -10.92
CA TYR A 233 46.87 3.68 -9.70
C TYR A 233 46.50 2.18 -9.69
N ILE A 234 45.27 1.83 -10.05
CA ILE A 234 44.81 0.44 -10.12
C ILE A 234 45.62 -0.38 -11.14
N LYS A 235 46.02 0.18 -12.31
CA LYS A 235 46.94 -0.46 -13.26
C LYS A 235 48.28 -0.75 -12.64
N THR A 236 48.84 0.14 -11.81
CA THR A 236 50.10 -0.12 -11.08
C THR A 236 49.99 -1.30 -10.12
N LEU A 237 48.78 -1.50 -9.52
CA LEU A 237 48.56 -2.66 -8.64
C LEU A 237 48.48 -3.98 -9.44
N LEU A 238 47.86 -3.99 -10.62
CA LEU A 238 47.87 -5.15 -11.52
C LEU A 238 49.29 -5.50 -11.96
N THR A 239 50.13 -4.49 -12.32
CA THR A 239 51.54 -4.72 -12.67
C THR A 239 52.30 -5.34 -11.49
N LYS A 240 52.04 -4.94 -10.24
CA LYS A 240 52.64 -5.56 -9.05
C LYS A 240 52.22 -7.02 -8.90
N ILE A 241 50.98 -7.39 -9.19
CA ILE A 241 50.55 -8.80 -9.20
C ILE A 241 51.38 -9.60 -10.22
N ASP A 242 51.49 -9.10 -11.47
CA ASP A 242 52.26 -9.73 -12.53
C ASP A 242 53.73 -9.91 -12.16
N GLU A 243 54.32 -8.95 -11.43
CA GLU A 243 55.70 -9.07 -10.90
C GLU A 243 55.82 -10.14 -9.82
N ILE A 244 54.82 -10.23 -8.90
CA ILE A 244 54.78 -11.30 -7.88
C ILE A 244 54.70 -12.67 -8.52
N GLU A 245 53.85 -12.80 -9.58
CA GLU A 245 53.71 -14.05 -10.35
C GLU A 245 55.02 -14.44 -11.05
N LYS A 246 55.66 -13.50 -11.76
CA LYS A 246 56.91 -13.77 -12.53
C LYS A 246 58.11 -14.08 -11.66
N ASN A 247 58.22 -13.40 -10.50
CA ASN A 247 59.35 -13.60 -9.60
C ASN A 247 59.30 -14.95 -8.85
N GLY A 248 58.20 -15.74 -9.04
CA GLY A 248 58.05 -17.10 -8.57
C GLY A 248 58.49 -17.27 -7.10
N LYS A 249 58.01 -16.36 -6.18
CA LYS A 249 58.41 -16.43 -4.78
C LYS A 249 58.26 -17.86 -4.27
N ARG A 250 59.42 -18.52 -4.01
CA ARG A 250 59.48 -19.92 -3.61
C ARG A 250 58.88 -20.13 -2.22
N ASP A 251 59.04 -19.16 -1.32
CA ASP A 251 58.48 -19.22 0.02
C ASP A 251 57.00 -18.83 0.04
N PHE A 252 56.19 -19.72 0.60
CA PHE A 252 54.76 -19.54 0.71
C PHE A 252 54.36 -18.31 1.56
N TYR A 253 55.13 -18.08 2.65
CA TYR A 253 54.83 -16.95 3.56
C TYR A 253 55.25 -15.60 2.97
N GLU A 254 56.36 -15.55 2.19
CA GLU A 254 56.69 -14.33 1.43
C GLU A 254 55.63 -14.00 0.37
N PHE A 255 55.08 -15.04 -0.28
CA PHE A 255 54.01 -14.90 -1.24
C PHE A 255 52.75 -14.28 -0.55
N ILE A 256 52.31 -14.85 0.57
CA ILE A 256 51.15 -14.35 1.33
C ILE A 256 51.38 -12.88 1.77
N THR A 257 52.55 -12.54 2.31
CA THR A 257 52.89 -11.20 2.77
C THR A 257 52.75 -10.18 1.65
N ALA A 258 53.23 -10.53 0.42
CA ALA A 258 53.11 -9.62 -0.72
C ALA A 258 51.68 -9.30 -1.11
N PHE A 259 50.73 -10.24 -0.94
CA PHE A 259 49.31 -9.99 -1.18
C PHE A 259 48.61 -9.28 -0.02
N ILE A 260 49.06 -9.48 1.24
CA ILE A 260 48.54 -8.73 2.41
C ILE A 260 48.86 -7.22 2.28
N ASP A 261 50.02 -6.89 1.69
CA ASP A 261 50.41 -5.47 1.51
C ASP A 261 49.64 -4.74 0.38
N LEU A 262 48.98 -5.46 -0.52
CA LEU A 262 48.15 -4.86 -1.55
C LEU A 262 46.84 -4.30 -0.94
N PRO A 263 46.33 -3.17 -1.39
CA PRO A 263 45.05 -2.68 -0.91
C PRO A 263 43.91 -3.66 -1.34
N ASP A 264 43.07 -4.01 -0.40
CA ASP A 264 41.89 -4.79 -0.69
C ASP A 264 40.72 -3.89 -1.11
N HIS A 265 39.62 -4.52 -1.51
CA HIS A 265 38.41 -3.80 -1.91
C HIS A 265 37.92 -2.81 -0.83
N SER A 266 37.92 -3.18 0.45
CA SER A 266 37.48 -2.33 1.55
C SER A 266 38.36 -1.09 1.73
N LEU A 267 39.69 -1.23 1.60
CA LEU A 267 40.62 -0.09 1.68
C LEU A 267 40.44 0.91 0.53
N ILE A 268 40.11 0.42 -0.67
CA ILE A 268 39.80 1.31 -1.79
C ILE A 268 38.46 2.04 -1.51
N VAL A 269 37.45 1.34 -0.98
CA VAL A 269 36.16 1.94 -0.58
C VAL A 269 36.37 3.03 0.47
N ASP A 270 37.15 2.75 1.52
CA ASP A 270 37.47 3.75 2.57
C ASP A 270 38.19 4.96 2.00
N GLY A 271 39.02 4.77 0.99
CA GLY A 271 39.71 5.82 0.26
C GLY A 271 38.76 6.84 -0.36
N TYR A 272 37.59 6.43 -0.85
CA TYR A 272 36.58 7.34 -1.38
C TYR A 272 36.00 8.27 -0.28
N PHE A 273 35.75 7.76 0.92
CA PHE A 273 35.27 8.60 2.04
C PHE A 273 36.34 9.54 2.53
N LEU A 274 37.59 9.10 2.62
CA LEU A 274 38.73 9.97 2.94
C LEU A 274 38.88 11.09 1.89
N ALA A 275 38.68 10.79 0.61
CA ALA A 275 38.70 11.80 -0.46
C ALA A 275 37.53 12.80 -0.30
N ALA A 276 36.31 12.32 -0.01
CA ALA A 276 35.15 13.18 0.24
C ALA A 276 35.37 14.14 1.42
N ASP A 277 35.94 13.65 2.52
CA ASP A 277 36.26 14.45 3.69
C ASP A 277 37.39 15.48 3.45
N ALA A 278 38.37 15.09 2.64
CA ALA A 278 39.43 16.00 2.23
C ALA A 278 38.92 17.13 1.31
N ILE A 279 38.02 16.79 0.40
CA ILE A 279 37.34 17.79 -0.46
C ILE A 279 36.51 18.75 0.39
N GLU A 280 35.75 18.27 1.40
CA GLU A 280 34.99 19.14 2.31
C GLU A 280 35.87 20.14 3.05
N ARG A 281 37.04 19.69 3.51
CA ARG A 281 37.99 20.59 4.17
C ARG A 281 38.52 21.67 3.24
N LEU A 282 38.75 21.34 1.98
CA LEU A 282 39.14 22.34 0.99
C LEU A 282 38.03 23.36 0.71
N GLU A 283 36.78 22.93 0.61
CA GLU A 283 35.62 23.81 0.48
C GLU A 283 35.50 24.77 1.68
N ALA A 284 35.62 24.26 2.91
CA ALA A 284 35.51 25.05 4.12
C ALA A 284 36.57 26.16 4.23
N LEU A 285 37.81 25.93 3.77
CA LEU A 285 38.90 26.86 3.84
C LEU A 285 38.74 28.05 2.87
N LYS A 286 37.99 27.89 1.78
CA LYS A 286 37.93 28.87 0.69
C LYS A 286 36.66 29.73 0.65
N ASN A 287 35.69 29.50 1.55
CA ASN A 287 34.44 30.27 1.68
C ASN A 287 33.69 30.45 0.35
N LYS A 288 33.94 29.63 -0.66
CA LYS A 288 33.28 29.64 -1.95
C LYS A 288 32.31 28.47 -2.04
N GLY A 289 31.03 28.74 -2.01
CA GLY A 289 29.92 27.82 -2.09
C GLY A 289 29.90 26.99 -3.35
N LYS A 290 30.87 26.13 -3.55
CA LYS A 290 30.88 25.12 -4.60
C LYS A 290 30.56 23.78 -3.98
N ASN A 291 29.52 23.14 -4.47
CA ASN A 291 29.03 21.84 -3.99
C ASN A 291 29.90 20.69 -4.53
N ILE A 292 31.22 20.81 -4.40
CA ILE A 292 32.19 19.86 -4.94
C ILE A 292 32.05 18.52 -4.22
N LYS A 293 31.92 18.52 -2.89
CA LYS A 293 31.69 17.32 -2.10
C LYS A 293 30.42 16.60 -2.54
N LEU A 294 29.31 17.32 -2.70
CA LEU A 294 28.05 16.72 -3.11
C LEU A 294 28.15 16.11 -4.52
N SER A 295 28.80 16.82 -5.44
CA SER A 295 29.07 16.33 -6.79
C SER A 295 29.94 15.07 -6.78
N PHE A 296 30.93 15.02 -5.88
CA PHE A 296 31.77 13.83 -5.70
C PHE A 296 30.97 12.65 -5.13
N LEU A 297 30.14 12.91 -4.12
CA LEU A 297 29.25 11.87 -3.54
C LEU A 297 28.25 11.34 -4.57
N TYR A 298 27.72 12.20 -5.45
CA TYR A 298 26.88 11.76 -6.58
C TYR A 298 27.64 10.86 -7.55
N ASN A 299 28.91 11.19 -7.83
CA ASN A 299 29.73 10.32 -8.67
C ASN A 299 29.99 8.97 -8.00
N MET A 300 30.24 8.94 -6.68
CA MET A 300 30.35 7.70 -5.92
C MET A 300 29.10 6.80 -6.04
N MET A 301 27.89 7.37 -6.10
CA MET A 301 26.64 6.61 -6.28
C MET A 301 26.54 5.95 -7.68
N ASN A 302 27.31 6.39 -8.67
CA ASN A 302 27.39 5.77 -9.98
C ASN A 302 28.41 4.63 -10.06
N ILE A 303 29.17 4.38 -9.00
CA ILE A 303 30.21 3.36 -8.92
C ILE A 303 29.60 2.10 -8.30
N GLN A 304 29.32 1.09 -9.11
CA GLN A 304 28.70 -0.16 -8.63
C GLN A 304 29.56 -0.86 -7.55
N ALA A 305 30.89 -0.75 -7.63
CA ALA A 305 31.78 -1.30 -6.61
C ALA A 305 31.58 -0.71 -5.21
N LEU A 306 30.93 0.46 -5.08
CA LEU A 306 30.58 1.11 -3.80
C LEU A 306 29.19 0.73 -3.30
N SER A 307 28.47 -0.22 -3.94
CA SER A 307 27.10 -0.58 -3.58
C SER A 307 26.90 -0.96 -2.11
N ASP A 308 27.88 -1.60 -1.49
CA ASP A 308 27.84 -2.04 -0.09
C ASP A 308 27.84 -0.86 0.90
N VAL A 309 28.29 0.32 0.48
CA VAL A 309 28.38 1.55 1.27
C VAL A 309 27.46 2.66 0.79
N TYR A 310 26.57 2.41 -0.15
CA TYR A 310 25.61 3.41 -0.63
C TYR A 310 24.76 4.02 0.48
N THR A 311 24.42 3.25 1.51
CA THR A 311 23.74 3.77 2.69
C THR A 311 24.52 4.92 3.35
N ASN A 312 25.82 4.76 3.52
CA ASN A 312 26.68 5.78 4.11
C ASN A 312 26.82 7.00 3.19
N ILE A 313 26.96 6.77 1.87
CA ILE A 313 27.00 7.85 0.88
C ILE A 313 25.71 8.67 0.91
N LEU A 314 24.54 8.00 0.94
CA LEU A 314 23.24 8.65 1.04
C LEU A 314 23.06 9.45 2.34
N LEU A 315 23.60 8.96 3.45
CA LEU A 315 23.60 9.73 4.72
C LEU A 315 24.41 11.02 4.60
N GLU A 316 25.59 10.98 3.95
CA GLU A 316 26.40 12.17 3.71
C GLU A 316 25.74 13.15 2.71
N ILE A 317 25.11 12.61 1.65
CA ILE A 317 24.30 13.41 0.74
C ILE A 317 23.17 14.10 1.51
N ASN A 318 22.42 13.35 2.32
CA ASN A 318 21.33 13.88 3.12
C ASN A 318 21.76 15.05 4.04
N ARG A 319 22.91 14.92 4.67
CA ARG A 319 23.48 16.02 5.52
C ARG A 319 23.85 17.26 4.72
N SER A 320 24.24 17.09 3.47
CA SER A 320 24.67 18.18 2.59
C SER A 320 23.54 18.94 1.91
N LEU A 321 22.35 18.34 1.74
CA LEU A 321 21.23 18.89 0.98
C LEU A 321 20.79 20.30 1.46
N GLY A 322 20.61 20.48 2.77
CA GLY A 322 20.15 21.76 3.32
C GLY A 322 21.14 22.91 3.10
N ARG A 323 22.44 22.63 2.99
CA ARG A 323 23.47 23.64 2.66
C ARG A 323 23.36 24.04 1.20
N VAL A 324 23.25 23.07 0.31
CA VAL A 324 23.21 23.27 -1.14
C VAL A 324 22.03 24.13 -1.54
N PHE A 325 20.82 23.86 -1.04
CA PHE A 325 19.63 24.63 -1.36
C PHE A 325 19.71 26.12 -1.02
N LYS A 326 20.57 26.51 -0.06
CA LYS A 326 20.77 27.91 0.31
C LYS A 326 21.65 28.66 -0.69
N GLU A 327 22.41 27.95 -1.49
CA GLU A 327 23.42 28.49 -2.41
C GLU A 327 22.95 28.51 -3.87
N LEU A 328 21.93 27.73 -4.24
CA LEU A 328 21.39 27.63 -5.59
C LEU A 328 20.39 28.77 -5.90
N ASN A 329 20.42 29.28 -7.14
CA ASN A 329 19.35 30.10 -7.64
C ASN A 329 18.13 29.28 -8.09
N GLN A 330 16.97 29.92 -8.36
CA GLN A 330 15.72 29.22 -8.65
C GLN A 330 15.77 28.34 -9.91
N ASP A 331 16.50 28.76 -10.96
CA ASP A 331 16.61 28.00 -12.21
C ASP A 331 17.50 26.75 -12.01
N GLU A 332 18.57 26.88 -11.24
CA GLU A 332 19.46 25.78 -10.87
C GLU A 332 18.76 24.75 -10.00
N MET A 333 17.84 25.16 -9.11
CA MET A 333 17.10 24.27 -8.22
C MET A 333 16.27 23.25 -8.99
N GLU A 334 15.62 23.61 -10.09
CA GLU A 334 14.82 22.67 -10.88
C GLU A 334 15.71 21.59 -11.52
N GLY A 335 16.84 21.99 -12.10
CA GLY A 335 17.83 21.05 -12.65
C GLY A 335 18.43 20.15 -11.58
N PHE A 336 18.69 20.70 -10.40
CA PHE A 336 19.21 19.95 -9.26
C PHE A 336 18.22 18.89 -8.74
N ILE A 337 16.93 19.22 -8.63
CA ILE A 337 15.88 18.26 -8.24
C ILE A 337 15.87 17.07 -9.21
N LYS A 338 15.87 17.32 -10.53
CA LYS A 338 15.87 16.24 -11.53
C LYS A 338 17.12 15.37 -11.44
N ALA A 339 18.31 15.99 -11.39
CA ALA A 339 19.57 15.25 -11.25
C ALA A 339 19.64 14.39 -9.97
N PHE A 340 19.09 14.91 -8.88
CA PHE A 340 18.98 14.17 -7.62
C PHE A 340 18.11 12.92 -7.76
N PHE A 341 16.93 13.02 -8.37
CA PHE A 341 16.07 11.86 -8.57
C PHE A 341 16.63 10.86 -9.59
N ASP A 342 17.32 11.33 -10.62
CA ASP A 342 18.01 10.44 -11.58
C ASP A 342 19.10 9.63 -10.89
N MET A 343 19.88 10.24 -10.00
CA MET A 343 20.84 9.54 -9.15
C MET A 343 20.15 8.50 -8.25
N LEU A 344 19.06 8.88 -7.58
CA LEU A 344 18.32 7.96 -6.70
C LEU A 344 17.72 6.77 -7.46
N LYS A 345 17.23 6.98 -8.69
CA LYS A 345 16.71 5.90 -9.54
C LYS A 345 17.78 4.86 -9.85
N GLY A 346 19.02 5.29 -10.10
CA GLY A 346 20.16 4.40 -10.30
C GLY A 346 20.47 3.53 -9.09
N SER A 347 20.33 4.06 -7.87
CA SER A 347 20.60 3.35 -6.61
C SER A 347 19.39 2.56 -6.06
N SER A 348 18.20 2.78 -6.57
CA SER A 348 16.96 2.13 -6.06
C SER A 348 16.87 0.62 -6.30
N SER A 349 17.72 0.07 -7.17
CA SER A 349 17.81 -1.37 -7.43
C SER A 349 18.32 -2.17 -6.22
N TYR A 350 18.99 -1.52 -5.29
CA TYR A 350 19.53 -2.16 -4.08
C TYR A 350 18.50 -2.10 -2.94
N THR A 351 18.09 -3.26 -2.46
CA THR A 351 17.04 -3.39 -1.43
C THR A 351 17.40 -2.74 -0.11
N GLU A 352 18.68 -2.71 0.23
CA GLU A 352 19.17 -2.20 1.52
C GLU A 352 19.15 -0.67 1.61
N GLN A 353 19.21 0.05 0.48
CA GLN A 353 19.25 1.52 0.45
C GLN A 353 17.89 2.20 0.40
N LYS A 354 16.79 1.47 0.29
CA LYS A 354 15.44 2.04 0.14
C LYS A 354 15.07 3.02 1.27
N VAL A 355 15.43 2.74 2.51
CA VAL A 355 15.15 3.62 3.66
C VAL A 355 15.99 4.91 3.61
N PRO A 356 17.31 4.88 3.45
CA PRO A 356 18.13 6.09 3.28
C PRO A 356 17.71 6.96 2.09
N ILE A 357 17.31 6.34 0.97
CA ILE A 357 16.79 7.07 -0.19
C ILE A 357 15.55 7.87 0.18
N LEU A 358 14.60 7.27 0.93
CA LEU A 358 13.40 7.96 1.39
C LEU A 358 13.70 9.08 2.37
N ASP A 359 14.75 8.95 3.20
CA ASP A 359 15.23 10.04 4.05
C ASP A 359 15.75 11.21 3.22
N CYS A 360 16.54 10.94 2.19
CA CYS A 360 17.01 11.96 1.25
C CYS A 360 15.85 12.67 0.54
N ILE A 361 14.85 11.93 0.05
CA ILE A 361 13.64 12.48 -0.58
C ILE A 361 12.89 13.39 0.40
N THR A 362 12.73 12.95 1.66
CA THR A 362 12.06 13.76 2.68
C THR A 362 12.81 15.06 2.97
N THR A 363 14.13 15.00 3.09
CA THR A 363 14.98 16.18 3.33
C THR A 363 14.94 17.13 2.12
N MET A 364 15.08 16.61 0.90
CA MET A 364 14.90 17.39 -0.33
C MET A 364 13.54 18.07 -0.37
N GLY A 365 12.47 17.34 -0.04
CA GLY A 365 11.12 17.90 0.04
C GLY A 365 11.05 19.10 1.00
N LYS A 366 11.62 18.98 2.21
CA LYS A 366 11.66 20.07 3.19
C LYS A 366 12.32 21.33 2.60
N GLU A 367 13.46 21.18 1.98
CA GLU A 367 14.19 22.28 1.37
C GLU A 367 13.41 22.93 0.21
N VAL A 368 12.78 22.11 -0.65
CA VAL A 368 11.93 22.60 -1.76
C VAL A 368 10.72 23.38 -1.24
N PHE A 369 10.04 22.89 -0.20
CA PHE A 369 8.87 23.58 0.36
C PHE A 369 9.23 24.87 1.09
N LEU A 370 10.46 24.98 1.66
CA LEU A 370 10.98 26.21 2.25
C LEU A 370 11.13 27.33 1.21
N GLN A 371 11.39 27.01 -0.05
CA GLN A 371 11.51 28.00 -1.14
C GLN A 371 10.17 28.68 -1.47
N ASN A 372 9.05 28.16 -1.04
CA ASN A 372 7.70 28.69 -1.25
C ASN A 372 7.37 28.93 -2.75
N ASN A 373 7.95 28.15 -3.66
CA ASN A 373 7.76 28.23 -5.11
C ASN A 373 6.93 27.03 -5.59
N HIS A 374 5.71 27.30 -6.11
CA HIS A 374 4.77 26.27 -6.56
C HIS A 374 5.30 25.44 -7.72
N LYS A 375 6.08 26.05 -8.65
CA LYS A 375 6.66 25.34 -9.79
C LYS A 375 7.69 24.29 -9.32
N LEU A 376 8.58 24.66 -8.39
CA LEU A 376 9.57 23.74 -7.81
C LEU A 376 8.89 22.61 -7.04
N VAL A 377 7.84 22.91 -6.29
CA VAL A 377 7.06 21.88 -5.56
C VAL A 377 6.41 20.90 -6.52
N ASN A 378 5.83 21.38 -7.65
CA ASN A 378 5.25 20.49 -8.65
C ASN A 378 6.30 19.60 -9.31
N THR A 379 7.44 20.15 -9.71
CA THR A 379 8.57 19.37 -10.26
C THR A 379 9.02 18.31 -9.26
N PHE A 380 9.17 18.65 -7.98
CA PHE A 380 9.53 17.70 -6.94
C PHE A 380 8.47 16.58 -6.78
N ILE A 381 7.18 16.91 -6.76
CA ILE A 381 6.09 15.93 -6.65
C ILE A 381 6.08 15.00 -7.86
N ASP A 382 6.30 15.54 -9.08
CA ASP A 382 6.36 14.75 -10.30
C ASP A 382 7.49 13.72 -10.24
N GLU A 383 8.65 14.13 -9.77
CA GLU A 383 9.80 13.24 -9.60
C GLU A 383 9.57 12.19 -8.50
N VAL A 384 8.95 12.55 -7.36
CA VAL A 384 8.58 11.60 -6.30
C VAL A 384 7.62 10.53 -6.83
N ILE A 385 6.61 10.92 -7.60
CA ILE A 385 5.65 9.97 -8.19
C ILE A 385 6.35 9.09 -9.23
N SER A 386 7.21 9.68 -10.08
CA SER A 386 8.00 8.95 -11.09
C SER A 386 8.98 7.97 -10.46
N PHE A 387 9.60 8.32 -9.32
CA PHE A 387 10.48 7.43 -8.57
C PHE A 387 9.74 6.18 -8.07
N GLY A 388 8.45 6.33 -7.73
CA GLY A 388 7.56 5.24 -7.36
C GLY A 388 7.53 4.92 -5.86
N PHE A 389 6.56 4.09 -5.49
CA PHE A 389 6.27 3.72 -4.11
C PHE A 389 6.90 2.36 -3.74
N GLN A 390 7.24 2.19 -2.46
CA GLN A 390 7.75 0.94 -1.94
C GLN A 390 6.61 0.08 -1.38
N TYR A 391 6.36 -1.07 -2.04
CA TYR A 391 5.31 -1.99 -1.62
C TYR A 391 5.79 -2.94 -0.52
N PRO A 392 4.85 -3.52 0.26
CA PRO A 392 5.22 -4.53 1.25
C PRO A 392 5.86 -5.75 0.58
N GLU A 393 6.82 -6.36 1.24
CA GLU A 393 7.44 -7.62 0.81
C GLU A 393 7.06 -8.73 1.79
N ILE A 394 6.78 -9.93 1.25
CA ILE A 394 6.51 -11.10 2.05
C ILE A 394 7.81 -11.90 2.11
N LYS A 395 8.28 -12.16 3.32
CA LYS A 395 9.41 -13.04 3.60
C LYS A 395 8.91 -14.19 4.46
N GLY A 396 9.28 -15.41 4.14
CA GLY A 396 8.89 -16.56 4.93
C GLY A 396 9.50 -17.85 4.43
N SER A 397 9.50 -18.85 5.28
CA SER A 397 9.87 -20.21 4.95
C SER A 397 8.68 -21.01 4.41
N THR A 398 8.93 -22.22 3.94
CA THR A 398 7.90 -23.15 3.45
C THR A 398 6.89 -23.55 4.51
N THR A 399 7.21 -23.38 5.77
CA THR A 399 6.40 -23.86 6.90
C THR A 399 5.78 -22.74 7.74
N GLU A 400 6.38 -21.56 7.78
CA GLU A 400 5.88 -20.42 8.55
C GLU A 400 5.94 -19.14 7.72
N TRP A 401 4.79 -18.69 7.22
CA TRP A 401 4.65 -17.43 6.53
C TRP A 401 4.57 -16.30 7.56
N GLN A 402 5.54 -15.40 7.53
CA GLN A 402 5.42 -14.11 8.17
C GLN A 402 5.40 -13.02 7.11
N VAL A 403 4.37 -12.20 7.11
CA VAL A 403 4.41 -10.93 6.40
C VAL A 403 5.43 -10.07 7.14
N VAL A 404 6.67 -10.09 6.68
CA VAL A 404 7.66 -9.17 7.19
C VAL A 404 7.41 -7.85 6.49
N VAL A 405 6.84 -6.92 7.24
CA VAL A 405 6.63 -5.57 6.72
C VAL A 405 7.98 -4.98 6.35
N ASN A 406 8.19 -4.75 5.06
CA ASN A 406 9.40 -4.08 4.58
C ASN A 406 9.53 -2.72 5.27
N PRO A 407 10.64 -2.43 5.98
CA PRO A 407 10.86 -1.13 6.63
C PRO A 407 10.70 0.04 5.67
N ALA A 408 11.05 -0.14 4.39
CA ALA A 408 10.90 0.86 3.36
C ALA A 408 9.43 1.16 3.01
N HIS A 409 8.51 0.21 3.12
CA HIS A 409 7.08 0.46 2.94
C HIS A 409 6.54 1.42 4.01
N ILE A 410 6.82 1.11 5.28
CA ILE A 410 6.41 1.99 6.40
C ILE A 410 7.06 3.36 6.28
N LYS A 411 8.36 3.40 5.97
CA LYS A 411 9.10 4.64 5.77
C LYS A 411 8.54 5.44 4.60
N GLY A 412 8.17 4.78 3.50
CA GLY A 412 7.53 5.40 2.34
C GLY A 412 6.22 6.10 2.71
N ILE A 413 5.32 5.41 3.42
CA ILE A 413 4.07 6.00 3.92
C ILE A 413 4.38 7.24 4.77
N ARG A 414 5.26 7.12 5.75
CA ARG A 414 5.61 8.20 6.69
C ARG A 414 6.24 9.40 6.00
N SER A 415 7.18 9.16 5.08
CA SER A 415 7.83 10.22 4.29
C SER A 415 6.83 10.99 3.43
N TRP A 416 5.92 10.28 2.76
CA TRP A 416 4.90 10.93 1.94
C TRP A 416 3.89 11.70 2.79
N LEU A 417 3.46 11.16 3.95
CA LEU A 417 2.60 11.89 4.89
C LEU A 417 3.29 13.15 5.43
N GLU A 418 4.59 13.09 5.74
CA GLU A 418 5.36 14.24 6.20
C GLU A 418 5.43 15.35 5.12
N ILE A 419 5.68 14.98 3.87
CA ILE A 419 5.70 15.93 2.73
C ILE A 419 4.30 16.52 2.52
N ILE A 420 3.25 15.70 2.55
CA ILE A 420 1.86 16.17 2.40
C ILE A 420 1.50 17.17 3.50
N ALA A 421 1.89 16.90 4.74
CA ALA A 421 1.58 17.76 5.88
C ALA A 421 2.22 19.15 5.81
N MET A 422 3.26 19.35 5.00
CA MET A 422 3.90 20.67 4.84
C MET A 422 2.97 21.69 4.21
N LYS A 423 2.32 21.36 3.10
CA LYS A 423 1.33 22.20 2.40
C LYS A 423 0.29 21.34 1.66
N PRO A 424 -0.78 20.87 2.33
CA PRO A 424 -1.77 19.97 1.74
C PRO A 424 -2.43 20.51 0.45
N ARG A 425 -2.59 21.84 0.35
CA ARG A 425 -3.12 22.50 -0.84
C ARG A 425 -2.29 22.24 -2.10
N TRP A 426 -0.96 22.21 -1.95
CA TRP A 426 -0.04 22.03 -3.07
C TRP A 426 0.29 20.57 -3.37
N THR A 427 0.01 19.67 -2.43
CA THR A 427 0.33 18.23 -2.52
C THR A 427 -0.85 17.35 -2.90
N LYS A 428 -1.95 17.90 -3.41
CA LYS A 428 -3.13 17.12 -3.82
C LYS A 428 -2.78 15.95 -4.75
N ARG A 429 -1.86 16.18 -5.69
CA ARG A 429 -1.39 15.15 -6.62
C ARG A 429 -0.62 14.03 -5.91
N LEU A 430 0.20 14.36 -4.92
CA LEU A 430 0.90 13.37 -4.09
C LEU A 430 -0.06 12.59 -3.20
N ILE A 431 -1.11 13.25 -2.64
CA ILE A 431 -2.17 12.57 -1.87
C ILE A 431 -2.87 11.54 -2.76
N SER A 432 -3.27 11.93 -3.97
CA SER A 432 -3.88 11.04 -4.95
C SER A 432 -2.97 9.85 -5.28
N ALA A 433 -1.69 10.09 -5.53
CA ALA A 433 -0.72 9.03 -5.80
C ALA A 433 -0.56 8.06 -4.61
N LEU A 434 -0.56 8.57 -3.38
CA LEU A 434 -0.50 7.73 -2.18
C LEU A 434 -1.77 6.87 -2.05
N ILE A 435 -2.96 7.43 -2.27
CA ILE A 435 -4.23 6.69 -2.27
C ILE A 435 -4.18 5.52 -3.25
N ILE A 436 -3.75 5.77 -4.49
CA ILE A 436 -3.66 4.74 -5.54
C ILE A 436 -2.68 3.64 -5.12
N ASN A 437 -1.48 4.01 -4.67
CA ASN A 437 -0.46 3.06 -4.25
C ASN A 437 -0.92 2.18 -3.07
N LEU A 438 -1.57 2.78 -2.07
CA LEU A 438 -2.07 2.04 -0.90
C LEU A 438 -3.26 1.14 -1.24
N LYS A 439 -4.13 1.57 -2.15
CA LYS A 439 -5.30 0.76 -2.55
C LYS A 439 -4.88 -0.44 -3.40
N LEU A 440 -3.94 -0.27 -4.33
CA LEU A 440 -3.46 -1.35 -5.21
C LEU A 440 -2.42 -2.26 -4.52
N GLY A 441 -1.52 -1.68 -3.73
CA GLY A 441 -0.42 -2.42 -3.10
C GLY A 441 -0.68 -2.89 -1.67
N GLY A 442 -1.80 -2.47 -1.07
CA GLY A 442 -2.14 -2.76 0.32
C GLY A 442 -1.40 -1.89 1.35
N VAL A 443 -1.94 -1.86 2.56
CA VAL A 443 -1.37 -1.13 3.71
C VAL A 443 -1.00 -2.13 4.78
N PHE A 444 0.30 -2.28 5.05
CA PHE A 444 0.81 -3.13 6.13
C PHE A 444 1.57 -2.28 7.14
N VAL A 445 0.97 -2.08 8.29
CA VAL A 445 1.53 -1.29 9.39
C VAL A 445 1.62 -2.17 10.62
N LYS A 446 2.84 -2.50 11.03
CA LYS A 446 3.08 -3.29 12.25
C LYS A 446 3.00 -2.43 13.51
N ASP A 447 3.45 -1.17 13.42
CA ASP A 447 3.47 -0.20 14.51
C ASP A 447 2.48 0.94 14.22
N THR A 448 1.28 0.80 14.78
CA THR A 448 0.19 1.75 14.58
C THR A 448 0.46 3.11 15.25
N ASP A 449 1.20 3.15 16.36
CA ASP A 449 1.43 4.38 17.14
C ASP A 449 2.22 5.43 16.35
N LEU A 450 3.21 5.00 15.57
CA LEU A 450 3.99 5.90 14.72
C LEU A 450 3.15 6.52 13.61
N ILE A 451 2.29 5.73 12.98
CA ILE A 451 1.38 6.22 11.92
C ILE A 451 0.32 7.15 12.51
N GLN A 452 -0.19 6.87 13.71
CA GLN A 452 -1.11 7.77 14.41
C GLN A 452 -0.49 9.14 14.65
N LYS A 453 0.79 9.19 15.05
CA LYS A 453 1.53 10.46 15.21
C LYS A 453 1.66 11.23 13.91
N ASP A 454 1.97 10.54 12.81
CA ASP A 454 2.13 11.18 11.51
C ASP A 454 0.78 11.69 10.98
N ILE A 455 -0.31 10.95 11.20
CA ILE A 455 -1.67 11.39 10.89
C ILE A 455 -2.07 12.60 11.75
N SER A 456 -1.77 12.61 13.04
CA SER A 456 -2.03 13.77 13.90
C SER A 456 -1.26 15.01 13.45
N LYS A 457 -0.02 14.88 12.99
CA LYS A 457 0.73 15.99 12.38
C LYS A 457 0.02 16.51 11.12
N LEU A 458 -0.46 15.60 10.27
CA LEU A 458 -1.21 15.96 9.08
C LEU A 458 -2.51 16.71 9.44
N LEU A 459 -3.30 16.22 10.41
CA LEU A 459 -4.54 16.87 10.86
C LEU A 459 -4.30 18.25 11.50
N ASN A 460 -3.09 18.51 12.00
CA ASN A 460 -2.69 19.81 12.56
C ASN A 460 -2.07 20.76 11.51
N SER A 461 -2.03 20.37 10.23
CA SER A 461 -1.69 21.23 9.09
C SER A 461 -2.98 21.85 8.47
N ASP A 462 -2.80 22.73 7.47
CA ASP A 462 -3.96 23.32 6.76
C ASP A 462 -4.55 22.35 5.73
N ILE A 463 -5.36 21.42 6.22
CA ILE A 463 -5.98 20.35 5.41
C ILE A 463 -7.27 20.78 4.70
N ALA A 464 -7.88 21.89 5.06
CA ALA A 464 -9.19 22.33 4.53
C ALA A 464 -9.25 22.34 2.99
N PRO A 465 -8.24 22.81 2.23
CA PRO A 465 -8.27 22.83 0.77
C PRO A 465 -8.20 21.46 0.09
N ALA A 466 -7.80 20.41 0.84
CA ALA A 466 -7.65 19.04 0.35
C ALA A 466 -8.44 18.02 1.21
N TYR A 467 -9.43 18.50 1.98
CA TYR A 467 -10.10 17.70 3.01
C TYR A 467 -10.72 16.40 2.49
N ASN A 468 -11.39 16.44 1.33
CA ASN A 468 -11.99 15.23 0.73
C ASN A 468 -10.92 14.19 0.38
N LEU A 469 -9.82 14.59 -0.30
CA LEU A 469 -8.72 13.68 -0.63
C LEU A 469 -8.03 13.13 0.63
N ILE A 470 -7.83 13.97 1.65
CA ILE A 470 -7.25 13.52 2.93
C ILE A 470 -8.18 12.51 3.61
N LYS A 471 -9.49 12.71 3.60
CA LYS A 471 -10.42 11.72 4.12
C LYS A 471 -10.36 10.40 3.34
N GLN A 472 -10.30 10.44 2.00
CA GLN A 472 -10.12 9.23 1.18
C GLN A 472 -8.84 8.49 1.59
N LEU A 473 -7.73 9.21 1.78
CA LEU A 473 -6.46 8.65 2.22
C LEU A 473 -6.57 7.99 3.61
N LEU A 474 -7.12 8.72 4.57
CA LEU A 474 -7.14 8.28 5.97
C LEU A 474 -8.10 7.12 6.23
N ARG A 475 -9.16 6.95 5.40
CA ARG A 475 -10.01 5.75 5.44
C ARG A 475 -9.26 4.45 5.13
N MET A 476 -8.09 4.52 4.48
CA MET A 476 -7.30 3.33 4.16
C MET A 476 -6.47 2.81 5.34
N PHE A 477 -6.27 3.65 6.36
CA PHE A 477 -5.46 3.25 7.51
C PHE A 477 -6.30 2.56 8.58
N PRO A 478 -5.89 1.36 9.04
CA PRO A 478 -6.64 0.59 10.06
C PRO A 478 -6.64 1.23 11.45
N VAL A 479 -5.87 2.29 11.66
CA VAL A 479 -5.68 2.94 12.97
C VAL A 479 -6.94 3.62 13.53
N PHE A 480 -7.93 3.94 12.68
CA PHE A 480 -9.19 4.56 13.12
C PHE A 480 -10.22 3.56 13.64
N PHE A 481 -9.93 2.28 13.51
CA PHE A 481 -10.78 1.19 13.92
C PHE A 481 -10.19 0.41 15.09
N THR A 482 -9.54 1.10 16.03
CA THR A 482 -8.85 0.46 17.17
C THR A 482 -9.80 -0.20 18.17
N GLU A 483 -11.03 0.26 18.32
CA GLU A 483 -12.06 -0.47 19.07
C GLU A 483 -12.58 -1.68 18.31
N ILE A 484 -12.35 -1.67 17.06
CA ILE A 484 -12.35 -2.76 16.16
C ILE A 484 -10.89 -3.21 16.04
N GLY A 485 -10.16 -3.42 17.09
CA GLY A 485 -8.87 -4.15 17.08
C GLY A 485 -8.86 -5.33 16.09
N ALA A 486 -9.95 -5.31 15.42
CA ALA A 486 -10.53 -6.17 14.46
C ALA A 486 -9.84 -6.18 13.11
N GLU A 487 -9.14 -5.16 12.64
CA GLU A 487 -8.51 -5.39 11.35
C GLU A 487 -7.33 -6.33 11.47
N GLY A 488 -6.54 -6.22 12.54
CA GLY A 488 -5.52 -7.22 12.85
C GLY A 488 -6.17 -8.58 13.17
N GLU A 489 -7.16 -8.60 14.07
CA GLU A 489 -7.86 -9.82 14.48
C GLU A 489 -8.71 -10.39 13.34
N LEU A 490 -9.38 -9.56 12.55
CA LEU A 490 -10.20 -9.97 11.42
C LEU A 490 -9.34 -10.56 10.29
N ARG A 491 -8.18 -9.98 10.01
CA ARG A 491 -7.21 -10.51 9.05
C ARG A 491 -6.55 -11.78 9.56
N ALA A 492 -6.19 -11.84 10.83
CA ALA A 492 -5.65 -13.05 11.44
C ALA A 492 -6.65 -14.21 11.30
N ILE A 493 -7.89 -14.02 11.76
CA ILE A 493 -8.92 -15.07 11.71
C ILE A 493 -9.26 -15.47 10.28
N SER A 494 -9.40 -14.52 9.36
CA SER A 494 -9.68 -14.85 7.95
C SER A 494 -8.54 -15.63 7.30
N THR A 495 -7.30 -15.32 7.68
CA THR A 495 -6.11 -16.06 7.23
C THR A 495 -6.07 -17.45 7.87
N ASP A 496 -6.29 -17.56 9.19
CA ASP A 496 -6.28 -18.85 9.90
C ASP A 496 -7.31 -19.83 9.32
N VAL A 497 -8.54 -19.35 9.04
CA VAL A 497 -9.59 -20.19 8.43
C VAL A 497 -9.18 -20.71 7.05
N ASP A 498 -8.55 -19.87 6.23
CA ASP A 498 -8.10 -20.24 4.89
C ASP A 498 -6.87 -21.17 4.93
N GLU A 499 -5.96 -20.95 5.87
CA GLU A 499 -4.78 -21.79 6.08
C GLU A 499 -5.13 -23.19 6.58
N MET A 500 -6.19 -23.36 7.36
CA MET A 500 -6.68 -24.69 7.77
C MET A 500 -7.01 -25.61 6.59
N SER A 501 -7.37 -25.06 5.44
CA SER A 501 -7.59 -25.80 4.18
C SER A 501 -6.38 -25.76 3.24
N HIS A 502 -5.22 -25.31 3.71
CA HIS A 502 -4.05 -25.06 2.86
C HIS A 502 -4.40 -24.19 1.64
N ARG A 503 -5.37 -23.26 1.81
CA ARG A 503 -5.90 -22.37 0.77
C ARG A 503 -6.55 -23.06 -0.43
N ASN A 504 -6.89 -24.34 -0.29
CA ASN A 504 -7.53 -25.12 -1.35
C ASN A 504 -9.06 -25.00 -1.34
N ASP A 505 -9.67 -24.50 -0.26
CA ASP A 505 -11.10 -24.20 -0.21
C ASP A 505 -11.38 -22.89 -0.96
N LYS A 506 -11.86 -22.97 -2.21
CA LYS A 506 -12.08 -21.82 -3.09
C LYS A 506 -13.07 -20.80 -2.51
N LEU A 507 -14.09 -21.26 -1.79
CA LEU A 507 -15.09 -20.40 -1.15
C LEU A 507 -14.46 -19.55 -0.04
N ILE A 508 -13.73 -20.20 0.85
CA ILE A 508 -13.06 -19.51 1.97
C ILE A 508 -11.93 -18.62 1.49
N ASN A 509 -11.14 -19.08 0.51
CA ASN A 509 -10.07 -18.27 -0.08
C ASN A 509 -10.64 -16.98 -0.71
N PHE A 510 -11.75 -17.08 -1.44
CA PHE A 510 -12.43 -15.92 -1.99
C PHE A 510 -12.97 -14.99 -0.90
N LEU A 511 -13.64 -15.52 0.12
CA LEU A 511 -14.14 -14.74 1.26
C LEU A 511 -13.00 -13.97 1.96
N ARG A 512 -11.86 -14.63 2.19
CA ARG A 512 -10.66 -13.98 2.75
C ARG A 512 -10.20 -12.83 1.86
N LYS A 513 -10.04 -13.08 0.56
CA LYS A 513 -9.64 -12.04 -0.40
C LYS A 513 -10.60 -10.85 -0.36
N GLN A 514 -11.90 -11.10 -0.40
CA GLN A 514 -12.91 -10.04 -0.31
C GLN A 514 -12.84 -9.27 1.01
N SER A 515 -12.65 -9.94 2.14
CA SER A 515 -12.56 -9.27 3.44
C SER A 515 -11.37 -8.31 3.58
N HIS A 516 -10.32 -8.49 2.76
CA HIS A 516 -9.15 -7.61 2.73
C HIS A 516 -9.33 -6.40 1.79
N VAL A 517 -10.21 -6.50 0.81
CA VAL A 517 -10.40 -5.49 -0.25
C VAL A 517 -11.65 -4.65 -0.02
N GLU A 518 -12.76 -5.28 0.42
CA GLU A 518 -14.05 -4.61 0.56
C GLU A 518 -14.30 -4.10 1.97
N SER A 519 -14.86 -2.89 2.07
CA SER A 519 -15.20 -2.23 3.34
C SER A 519 -16.70 -1.93 3.43
N ASN A 520 -17.55 -2.92 3.16
CA ASN A 520 -18.99 -2.75 3.20
C ASN A 520 -19.74 -3.88 3.91
N SER A 521 -21.03 -3.66 4.20
CA SER A 521 -21.92 -4.61 4.86
C SER A 521 -22.25 -5.85 4.02
N LEU A 522 -21.94 -5.85 2.72
CA LEU A 522 -22.18 -7.00 1.83
C LEU A 522 -21.39 -8.24 2.29
N LEU A 523 -20.22 -8.05 2.92
CA LEU A 523 -19.46 -9.17 3.50
C LEU A 523 -20.22 -9.90 4.61
N VAL A 524 -20.99 -9.17 5.41
CA VAL A 524 -21.82 -9.79 6.45
C VAL A 524 -22.89 -10.66 5.82
N ASN A 525 -23.58 -10.11 4.80
CA ASN A 525 -24.59 -10.86 4.04
C ASN A 525 -23.98 -12.08 3.33
N PHE A 526 -22.78 -11.94 2.79
CA PHE A 526 -22.07 -13.04 2.13
C PHE A 526 -21.77 -14.19 3.11
N ILE A 527 -21.25 -13.91 4.32
CA ILE A 527 -21.05 -14.95 5.34
C ILE A 527 -22.38 -15.59 5.77
N GLU A 528 -23.43 -14.82 5.92
CA GLU A 528 -24.75 -15.35 6.26
C GLU A 528 -25.26 -16.33 5.18
N GLU A 529 -25.03 -16.02 3.90
CA GLU A 529 -25.36 -16.93 2.81
C GLU A 529 -24.45 -18.18 2.76
N ILE A 530 -23.16 -18.04 3.14
CA ILE A 530 -22.27 -19.21 3.31
C ILE A 530 -22.79 -20.12 4.44
N PHE A 531 -23.25 -19.57 5.57
CA PHE A 531 -23.83 -20.37 6.65
C PHE A 531 -25.12 -21.08 6.22
N LYS A 532 -25.97 -20.40 5.43
CA LYS A 532 -27.16 -21.02 4.83
C LYS A 532 -26.78 -22.12 3.83
N PHE A 533 -25.79 -21.90 2.97
CA PHE A 533 -25.26 -22.90 2.06
C PHE A 533 -24.78 -24.14 2.81
N TRP A 534 -23.96 -23.97 3.81
CA TRP A 534 -23.50 -25.12 4.60
C TRP A 534 -24.63 -25.82 5.34
N SER A 535 -25.66 -25.10 5.79
CA SER A 535 -26.77 -25.74 6.52
C SER A 535 -27.76 -26.50 5.63
N THR A 536 -28.02 -25.98 4.41
CA THR A 536 -29.09 -26.47 3.52
C THR A 536 -28.60 -27.24 2.30
N GLY A 537 -27.35 -27.03 1.87
CA GLY A 537 -26.82 -27.53 0.60
C GLY A 537 -27.25 -26.72 -0.63
N ASN A 538 -28.07 -25.68 -0.46
CA ASN A 538 -28.48 -24.84 -1.58
C ASN A 538 -27.47 -23.71 -1.82
N LYS A 539 -26.84 -23.69 -2.99
CA LYS A 539 -25.83 -22.71 -3.37
C LYS A 539 -26.37 -21.51 -4.19
N ASP A 540 -27.68 -21.52 -4.53
CA ASP A 540 -28.25 -20.53 -5.47
C ASP A 540 -28.04 -19.08 -5.04
N SER A 541 -28.18 -18.79 -3.75
CA SER A 541 -28.01 -17.44 -3.21
C SER A 541 -26.55 -16.94 -3.26
N LEU A 542 -25.58 -17.84 -3.32
CA LEU A 542 -24.16 -17.51 -3.43
C LEU A 542 -23.79 -16.99 -4.84
N LYS A 543 -24.64 -17.25 -5.84
CA LYS A 543 -24.43 -16.75 -7.21
C LYS A 543 -24.34 -15.21 -7.28
N ASN A 544 -24.98 -14.51 -6.33
CA ASN A 544 -24.94 -13.06 -6.25
C ASN A 544 -23.62 -12.50 -5.67
N PHE A 545 -22.77 -13.35 -5.08
CA PHE A 545 -21.55 -12.96 -4.39
C PHE A 545 -20.29 -13.53 -5.02
N LEU A 546 -20.41 -14.63 -5.77
CA LEU A 546 -19.28 -15.37 -6.32
C LEU A 546 -19.13 -15.17 -7.83
N PRO A 547 -17.89 -15.08 -8.33
CA PRO A 547 -17.60 -15.23 -9.75
C PRO A 547 -18.08 -16.60 -10.25
N GLU A 548 -18.50 -16.68 -11.50
CA GLU A 548 -19.05 -17.91 -12.12
C GLU A 548 -18.06 -19.08 -12.02
N GLU A 549 -16.77 -18.81 -12.21
CA GLU A 549 -15.69 -19.80 -12.12
C GLU A 549 -15.59 -20.47 -10.73
N ILE A 550 -15.80 -19.70 -9.65
CA ILE A 550 -15.78 -20.24 -8.28
C ILE A 550 -17.12 -20.91 -7.98
N TYR A 551 -18.23 -20.31 -8.40
CA TYR A 551 -19.56 -20.85 -8.18
C TYR A 551 -19.72 -22.25 -8.79
N ASP A 552 -19.22 -22.47 -10.01
CA ASP A 552 -19.30 -23.77 -10.70
C ASP A 552 -18.46 -24.85 -10.04
N GLN A 553 -17.34 -24.48 -9.39
CA GLN A 553 -16.48 -25.39 -8.65
C GLN A 553 -17.01 -25.78 -7.26
N LEU A 554 -18.06 -25.09 -6.75
CA LEU A 554 -18.61 -25.40 -5.43
C LEU A 554 -19.33 -26.75 -5.47
N LYS A 555 -18.89 -27.64 -4.59
CA LYS A 555 -19.48 -28.95 -4.37
C LYS A 555 -20.27 -28.98 -3.06
N CYS A 556 -21.39 -29.73 -3.06
CA CYS A 556 -22.22 -29.97 -1.87
C CYS A 556 -21.85 -31.29 -1.17
N GLU A 557 -20.63 -31.76 -1.36
CA GLU A 557 -20.06 -32.98 -0.76
C GLU A 557 -18.52 -32.88 -0.72
N GLY A 558 -17.90 -33.64 0.15
CA GLY A 558 -16.45 -33.80 0.24
C GLY A 558 -15.82 -33.06 1.41
N GLU A 559 -14.45 -33.06 1.46
CA GLU A 559 -13.64 -32.62 2.59
C GLU A 559 -14.00 -31.20 3.10
N TYR A 560 -14.27 -30.25 2.21
CA TYR A 560 -14.55 -28.86 2.60
C TYR A 560 -16.03 -28.57 2.91
N TYR A 561 -16.92 -29.53 2.66
CA TYR A 561 -18.35 -29.35 2.85
C TYR A 561 -18.95 -30.23 3.98
N ASP A 562 -18.67 -31.53 4.02
CA ASP A 562 -19.42 -32.49 4.85
C ASP A 562 -19.36 -32.20 6.34
N GLY A 563 -18.19 -31.85 6.87
CA GLY A 563 -18.01 -31.47 8.28
C GLY A 563 -18.73 -30.17 8.61
N MET A 564 -18.58 -29.15 7.76
CA MET A 564 -19.23 -27.84 7.90
C MET A 564 -20.75 -27.96 7.76
N HIS A 565 -21.26 -28.80 6.85
CA HIS A 565 -22.69 -29.07 6.72
C HIS A 565 -23.31 -29.65 8.03
N LYS A 566 -22.67 -30.65 8.61
CA LYS A 566 -23.15 -31.23 9.84
C LYS A 566 -23.19 -30.23 11.00
N ILE A 567 -22.13 -29.41 11.13
CA ILE A 567 -22.05 -28.41 12.20
C ILE A 567 -23.09 -27.31 11.96
N PHE A 568 -23.12 -26.69 10.76
CA PHE A 568 -24.04 -25.57 10.52
C PHE A 568 -25.50 -25.99 10.43
N LYS A 569 -25.82 -27.19 10.00
CA LYS A 569 -27.17 -27.75 10.13
C LYS A 569 -27.62 -27.83 11.60
N TRP A 570 -26.73 -28.27 12.49
CA TRP A 570 -27.00 -28.30 13.92
C TRP A 570 -27.06 -26.86 14.51
N VAL A 571 -26.14 -25.96 14.10
CA VAL A 571 -26.13 -24.57 14.55
C VAL A 571 -27.43 -23.87 14.19
N MET A 572 -27.85 -23.92 12.92
CA MET A 572 -29.07 -23.26 12.43
C MET A 572 -30.33 -23.78 13.15
N ALA A 573 -30.40 -25.06 13.41
CA ALA A 573 -31.47 -25.65 14.22
C ALA A 573 -31.46 -25.18 15.68
N SER A 574 -30.27 -25.04 16.29
CA SER A 574 -30.11 -24.57 17.68
C SER A 574 -30.47 -23.12 17.92
N ILE A 575 -30.34 -22.28 16.88
CA ILE A 575 -30.67 -20.83 16.92
C ILE A 575 -32.00 -20.49 16.23
N ASN A 576 -32.80 -21.49 15.90
CA ASN A 576 -34.07 -21.29 15.15
C ASN A 576 -33.91 -20.41 13.89
N ASN A 577 -32.85 -20.62 13.15
CA ASN A 577 -32.47 -19.83 11.97
C ASN A 577 -32.27 -18.32 12.23
N ASN A 578 -32.06 -17.91 13.47
CA ASN A 578 -31.78 -16.52 13.85
C ASN A 578 -30.27 -16.30 14.06
N LEU A 579 -29.56 -15.95 12.99
CA LEU A 579 -28.11 -15.74 13.00
C LEU A 579 -27.64 -14.69 14.01
N ALA A 580 -28.49 -13.73 14.40
CA ALA A 580 -28.14 -12.73 15.41
C ALA A 580 -27.80 -13.35 16.79
N GLN A 581 -28.28 -14.57 17.08
CA GLN A 581 -27.90 -15.27 18.31
C GLN A 581 -26.42 -15.71 18.32
N LEU A 582 -25.79 -15.90 17.17
CA LEU A 582 -24.36 -16.22 17.09
C LEU A 582 -23.45 -15.08 17.59
N LEU A 583 -23.96 -13.85 17.57
CA LEU A 583 -23.20 -12.68 18.04
C LEU A 583 -22.87 -12.73 19.53
N THR A 584 -23.62 -13.50 20.32
CA THR A 584 -23.44 -13.64 21.78
C THR A 584 -22.68 -14.92 22.19
N TRP A 585 -22.30 -15.75 21.20
CA TRP A 585 -21.63 -17.03 21.53
C TRP A 585 -20.16 -16.79 21.91
N GLU A 586 -19.78 -17.24 23.09
CA GLU A 586 -18.40 -17.22 23.59
C GLU A 586 -17.64 -18.50 23.21
N LYS A 587 -16.31 -18.44 23.20
CA LYS A 587 -15.42 -19.52 22.77
C LYS A 587 -15.67 -20.81 23.51
N GLU A 588 -15.61 -20.78 24.86
CA GLU A 588 -15.74 -21.96 25.70
C GLU A 588 -17.11 -22.63 25.56
N GLU A 589 -18.15 -21.82 25.41
CA GLU A 589 -19.52 -22.33 25.24
C GLU A 589 -19.69 -22.97 23.86
N THR A 590 -19.15 -22.35 22.83
CA THR A 590 -19.21 -22.86 21.45
C THR A 590 -18.47 -24.17 21.32
N GLU A 591 -17.27 -24.27 21.88
CA GLU A 591 -16.49 -25.52 21.88
C GLU A 591 -17.22 -26.65 22.62
N LYS A 592 -17.83 -26.38 23.77
CA LYS A 592 -18.64 -27.37 24.52
C LYS A 592 -19.84 -27.82 23.69
N LYS A 593 -20.48 -26.94 22.94
CA LYS A 593 -21.60 -27.27 22.05
C LYS A 593 -21.14 -28.15 20.88
N PHE A 594 -20.02 -27.82 20.24
CA PHE A 594 -19.49 -28.54 19.07
C PHE A 594 -18.97 -29.94 19.45
N LYS A 595 -18.44 -30.15 20.66
CA LYS A 595 -18.03 -31.49 21.13
C LYS A 595 -19.19 -32.51 21.18
N LYS A 596 -20.44 -32.05 21.23
CA LYS A 596 -21.64 -32.94 21.24
C LYS A 596 -22.01 -33.44 19.84
N ILE A 597 -21.45 -32.83 18.77
CA ILE A 597 -21.78 -33.20 17.38
C ILE A 597 -20.90 -34.39 16.97
N ARG A 598 -21.56 -35.52 16.62
CA ARG A 598 -20.87 -36.75 16.21
C ARG A 598 -20.52 -36.77 14.74
N GLY A 599 -19.41 -37.38 14.36
CA GLY A 599 -19.01 -37.58 12.97
C GLY A 599 -18.45 -36.34 12.29
N VAL A 600 -17.82 -35.44 13.05
CA VAL A 600 -17.06 -34.27 12.60
C VAL A 600 -15.64 -34.31 13.19
N THR A 601 -14.65 -33.83 12.43
CA THR A 601 -13.25 -33.77 12.88
C THR A 601 -13.03 -32.59 13.83
N GLU A 602 -11.93 -32.60 14.56
CA GLU A 602 -11.53 -31.46 15.40
C GLU A 602 -11.23 -30.22 14.51
N LYS A 603 -10.62 -30.45 13.35
CA LYS A 603 -10.37 -29.42 12.34
C LYS A 603 -11.65 -28.73 11.87
N ASP A 604 -12.72 -29.49 11.62
CA ASP A 604 -14.02 -28.91 11.24
C ASP A 604 -14.63 -28.05 12.36
N ARG A 605 -14.50 -28.49 13.63
CA ARG A 605 -15.00 -27.72 14.77
C ARG A 605 -14.26 -26.40 14.92
N GLU A 606 -12.95 -26.43 14.80
CA GLU A 606 -12.12 -25.24 14.89
C GLU A 606 -12.43 -24.28 13.73
N LYS A 607 -12.52 -24.78 12.51
CA LYS A 607 -12.90 -24.00 11.32
C LYS A 607 -14.27 -23.34 11.52
N ALA A 608 -15.27 -24.09 12.00
CA ALA A 608 -16.60 -23.55 12.25
C ALA A 608 -16.61 -22.49 13.34
N TYR A 609 -15.83 -22.67 14.41
CA TYR A 609 -15.66 -21.65 15.44
C TYR A 609 -15.04 -20.38 14.88
N LEU A 610 -13.93 -20.50 14.13
CA LEU A 610 -13.27 -19.36 13.51
C LEU A 610 -14.21 -18.62 12.54
N MET A 611 -15.04 -19.33 11.77
CA MET A 611 -16.04 -18.73 10.90
C MET A 611 -17.13 -17.97 11.67
N ILE A 612 -17.59 -18.47 12.81
CA ILE A 612 -18.52 -17.73 13.68
C ILE A 612 -17.82 -16.50 14.25
N ARG A 613 -16.57 -16.62 14.70
CA ARG A 613 -15.80 -15.47 15.20
C ARG A 613 -15.57 -14.42 14.11
N PHE A 614 -15.29 -14.86 12.90
CA PHE A 614 -15.17 -13.98 11.73
C PHE A 614 -16.49 -13.22 11.44
N TYR A 615 -17.61 -13.91 11.49
CA TYR A 615 -18.93 -13.30 11.40
C TYR A 615 -19.18 -12.26 12.50
N GLN A 616 -18.86 -12.58 13.75
CA GLN A 616 -18.99 -11.63 14.87
C GLN A 616 -18.17 -10.36 14.67
N LEU A 617 -16.93 -10.51 14.20
CA LEU A 617 -16.05 -9.37 13.94
C LEU A 617 -16.52 -8.52 12.75
N LEU A 618 -16.93 -9.16 11.63
CA LEU A 618 -17.52 -8.45 10.50
C LEU A 618 -18.82 -7.76 10.86
N TYR A 619 -19.68 -8.45 11.63
CA TYR A 619 -20.91 -7.82 12.11
C TYR A 619 -20.64 -6.62 13.02
N LYS A 620 -19.67 -6.75 13.92
CA LYS A 620 -19.23 -5.64 14.78
C LYS A 620 -18.68 -4.48 13.95
N LYS A 621 -17.93 -4.78 12.89
CA LYS A 621 -17.32 -3.77 12.02
C LYS A 621 -18.35 -3.05 11.14
N TYR A 622 -19.27 -3.76 10.51
CA TYR A 622 -20.15 -3.20 9.46
C TYR A 622 -21.60 -2.99 9.89
N ASN A 623 -22.10 -3.76 10.84
CA ASN A 623 -23.41 -3.52 11.46
C ASN A 623 -23.24 -3.00 12.87
N ALA A 624 -22.50 -1.90 13.02
CA ALA A 624 -22.11 -1.31 14.28
C ALA A 624 -23.14 -1.58 15.39
N ASN A 625 -22.73 -2.24 16.45
CA ASN A 625 -23.59 -2.35 17.62
C ASN A 625 -23.86 -0.93 18.12
N HIS A 626 -25.02 -0.38 17.74
CA HIS A 626 -25.38 1.01 17.96
C HIS A 626 -25.23 1.41 19.44
N MET A 627 -25.35 0.45 20.35
CA MET A 627 -25.26 0.72 21.80
C MET A 627 -23.83 1.00 22.24
N GLU A 628 -22.81 0.35 21.65
CA GLU A 628 -21.40 0.63 21.97
C GLU A 628 -21.03 2.02 21.45
N LEU A 629 -21.32 2.33 20.18
CA LEU A 629 -21.03 3.65 19.60
C LEU A 629 -21.68 4.75 20.43
N VAL A 630 -22.93 4.56 20.87
CA VAL A 630 -23.64 5.56 21.67
C VAL A 630 -23.01 5.76 23.05
N LYS A 631 -22.50 4.68 23.69
CA LYS A 631 -21.73 4.79 24.94
C LYS A 631 -20.44 5.58 24.75
N ASP A 632 -19.74 5.34 23.64
CA ASP A 632 -18.49 6.04 23.34
C ASP A 632 -18.75 7.53 23.04
N LEU A 633 -19.84 7.86 22.36
CA LEU A 633 -20.25 9.25 22.17
C LEU A 633 -20.56 9.96 23.52
N GLU A 634 -21.15 9.23 24.49
CA GLU A 634 -21.37 9.76 25.85
C GLU A 634 -20.07 9.99 26.60
N SER A 635 -19.13 9.02 26.52
CA SER A 635 -17.84 9.09 27.22
C SER A 635 -16.89 10.12 26.62
N SER A 636 -17.05 10.46 25.34
CA SER A 636 -16.16 11.42 24.64
C SER A 636 -16.29 12.86 25.15
N GLY A 637 -17.43 13.21 25.73
CA GLY A 637 -17.74 14.58 26.16
C GLY A 637 -17.82 15.62 25.03
N ILE A 638 -17.75 15.21 23.76
CA ILE A 638 -17.82 16.09 22.59
C ILE A 638 -19.25 16.56 22.33
N PHE A 639 -20.24 15.71 22.62
CA PHE A 639 -21.63 15.92 22.27
C PHE A 639 -22.51 16.14 23.48
N SER A 640 -23.61 16.90 23.33
CA SER A 640 -24.55 17.09 24.41
C SER A 640 -25.31 15.80 24.74
N LEU A 641 -25.42 15.46 26.02
CA LEU A 641 -26.21 14.31 26.51
C LEU A 641 -27.67 14.36 26.03
N THR A 642 -28.22 15.55 25.87
CA THR A 642 -29.59 15.74 25.38
C THR A 642 -29.76 15.29 23.93
N SER A 643 -28.78 15.58 23.06
CA SER A 643 -28.78 15.14 21.64
C SER A 643 -28.54 13.64 21.53
N ILE A 644 -27.65 13.08 22.33
CA ILE A 644 -27.41 11.62 22.39
C ILE A 644 -28.69 10.88 22.85
N ASN A 645 -29.38 11.39 23.89
CA ASN A 645 -30.63 10.79 24.35
C ASN A 645 -31.76 10.86 23.33
N LYS A 646 -31.83 11.97 22.54
CA LYS A 646 -32.73 12.05 21.40
C LYS A 646 -32.39 10.99 20.33
N LEU A 647 -31.13 10.82 19.99
CA LEU A 647 -30.67 9.78 19.05
C LEU A 647 -31.12 8.40 19.52
N LYS A 648 -30.84 8.02 20.79
CA LYS A 648 -31.30 6.74 21.39
C LYS A 648 -32.79 6.54 21.25
N LYS A 649 -33.59 7.60 21.56
CA LYS A 649 -35.06 7.55 21.47
C LYS A 649 -35.56 7.32 20.05
N PHE A 650 -34.99 8.03 19.06
CA PHE A 650 -35.39 7.88 17.67
C PHE A 650 -34.94 6.54 17.06
N MET A 651 -33.74 6.05 17.41
CA MET A 651 -33.30 4.72 17.01
C MET A 651 -34.24 3.62 17.51
N LYS A 652 -34.67 3.67 18.78
CA LYS A 652 -35.64 2.71 19.33
C LYS A 652 -37.01 2.79 18.64
N LYS A 653 -37.38 3.96 18.09
CA LYS A 653 -38.65 4.17 17.37
C LYS A 653 -38.56 3.84 15.88
N GLY A 654 -37.40 3.57 15.34
CA GLY A 654 -37.16 3.36 13.91
C GLY A 654 -37.33 4.63 13.06
N ASP A 655 -37.23 5.82 13.66
CA ASP A 655 -37.33 7.11 12.93
C ASP A 655 -35.97 7.47 12.32
N TYR A 656 -35.62 6.77 11.23
CA TYR A 656 -34.31 6.88 10.55
C TYR A 656 -34.02 8.30 10.07
N TYR A 657 -35.03 9.04 9.64
CA TYR A 657 -34.85 10.42 9.21
C TYR A 657 -34.33 11.32 10.34
N LYS A 658 -34.95 11.27 11.52
CA LYS A 658 -34.51 12.08 12.67
C LYS A 658 -33.17 11.60 13.22
N CYS A 659 -32.89 10.31 13.14
CA CYS A 659 -31.54 9.78 13.47
C CYS A 659 -30.49 10.39 12.56
N LEU A 660 -30.71 10.40 11.25
CA LEU A 660 -29.78 10.98 10.28
C LEU A 660 -29.56 12.48 10.50
N VAL A 661 -30.63 13.25 10.78
CA VAL A 661 -30.50 14.69 11.10
C VAL A 661 -29.52 14.90 12.26
N ILE A 662 -29.68 14.16 13.36
CA ILE A 662 -28.80 14.27 14.53
C ILE A 662 -27.36 13.81 14.21
N ILE A 663 -27.22 12.72 13.48
CA ILE A 663 -25.88 12.21 13.10
C ILE A 663 -25.15 13.23 12.21
N LEU A 664 -25.83 13.84 11.24
CA LEU A 664 -25.24 14.88 10.38
C LEU A 664 -24.89 16.15 11.17
N GLU A 665 -25.65 16.49 12.22
CA GLU A 665 -25.27 17.55 13.18
C GLU A 665 -23.99 17.17 13.94
N PHE A 666 -23.87 15.93 14.42
CA PHE A 666 -22.66 15.44 15.08
C PHE A 666 -21.45 15.48 14.14
N LEU A 667 -21.62 15.05 12.90
CA LEU A 667 -20.57 15.11 11.88
C LEU A 667 -20.15 16.54 11.55
N THR A 668 -21.08 17.51 11.65
CA THR A 668 -20.76 18.94 11.49
C THR A 668 -19.82 19.41 12.60
N ILE A 669 -20.15 19.09 13.86
CA ILE A 669 -19.30 19.44 15.03
C ILE A 669 -17.92 18.81 14.90
N LEU A 670 -17.84 17.54 14.47
CA LEU A 670 -16.57 16.86 14.28
C LEU A 670 -15.74 17.48 13.15
N LYS A 671 -16.35 17.82 12.01
CA LYS A 671 -15.68 18.49 10.89
C LYS A 671 -15.11 19.85 11.32
N GLU A 672 -15.88 20.65 12.05
CA GLU A 672 -15.40 21.93 12.58
C GLU A 672 -14.21 21.74 13.53
N LYS A 673 -14.26 20.71 14.39
CA LYS A 673 -13.15 20.37 15.29
C LYS A 673 -11.89 19.96 14.53
N ILE A 674 -12.03 19.09 13.50
CA ILE A 674 -10.92 18.61 12.66
C ILE A 674 -10.29 19.76 11.88
N LEU A 675 -11.10 20.64 11.30
CA LEU A 675 -10.64 21.78 10.48
C LEU A 675 -10.26 23.01 11.30
N SER A 676 -10.42 22.97 12.62
CA SER A 676 -10.02 24.06 13.50
C SER A 676 -8.53 24.40 13.32
N PRO A 677 -8.15 25.68 13.21
CA PRO A 677 -6.74 26.09 13.12
C PRO A 677 -5.98 25.87 14.44
N LYS A 678 -6.69 25.62 15.54
CA LYS A 678 -6.05 25.31 16.83
C LYS A 678 -5.28 24.01 16.71
N LYS A 679 -3.95 24.07 16.96
CA LYS A 679 -3.12 22.87 17.06
C LYS A 679 -3.43 22.14 18.35
N THR A 680 -3.58 20.84 18.25
CA THR A 680 -3.80 19.95 19.37
C THR A 680 -2.54 19.13 19.61
N GLU A 681 -2.20 18.91 20.88
CA GLU A 681 -1.05 18.10 21.26
C GLU A 681 -1.50 16.68 21.59
N SER A 682 -0.65 15.72 21.22
CA SER A 682 -0.88 14.33 21.60
C SER A 682 -0.56 14.11 23.07
N PHE A 683 -1.46 13.45 23.77
CA PHE A 683 -1.22 13.00 25.14
C PHE A 683 -0.70 11.56 25.12
N GLU A 684 0.58 11.37 25.43
CA GLU A 684 1.17 10.06 25.67
C GLU A 684 1.19 9.78 27.18
N ASN A 685 0.63 8.63 27.58
CA ASN A 685 0.71 8.21 28.96
C ASN A 685 2.14 7.71 29.28
N ILE A 686 2.94 8.55 29.95
CA ILE A 686 4.34 8.29 30.33
C ILE A 686 4.50 6.99 31.16
N TYR A 687 3.48 6.58 31.90
CA TYR A 687 3.49 5.36 32.71
C TYR A 687 3.66 4.10 31.84
N TYR A 688 3.09 4.07 30.64
CA TYR A 688 3.23 2.96 29.69
C TYR A 688 4.60 2.90 29.03
N LYS A 689 5.29 4.04 28.81
CA LYS A 689 6.69 4.05 28.32
C LYS A 689 7.66 3.38 29.31
N ARG A 690 7.46 3.47 30.61
CA ARG A 690 8.26 2.74 31.60
C ARG A 690 8.06 1.23 31.54
N HIS A 691 6.86 0.75 31.25
CA HIS A 691 6.60 -0.67 31.06
C HIS A 691 7.22 -1.22 29.76
N ILE A 692 7.25 -0.42 28.69
CA ILE A 692 7.94 -0.75 27.44
C ILE A 692 9.45 -0.93 27.69
N ALA A 693 10.06 -0.04 28.47
CA ALA A 693 11.47 -0.15 28.86
C ALA A 693 11.77 -1.39 29.74
N ALA A 694 10.77 -1.92 30.43
CA ALA A 694 10.86 -3.17 31.22
C ALA A 694 10.57 -4.44 30.40
N GLY A 695 10.39 -4.35 29.08
CA GLY A 695 10.16 -5.52 28.19
C GLY A 695 8.74 -6.11 28.28
N ILE A 696 7.78 -5.40 28.87
CA ILE A 696 6.37 -5.82 28.90
C ILE A 696 5.69 -5.37 27.59
N PRO A 697 4.95 -6.24 26.88
CA PRO A 697 4.33 -5.90 25.61
C PRO A 697 3.46 -4.65 25.70
N SER A 698 3.67 -3.69 24.81
CA SER A 698 2.99 -2.38 24.76
C SER A 698 1.52 -2.45 24.29
N MET A 699 0.81 -3.51 24.62
CA MET A 699 -0.56 -3.77 24.11
C MET A 699 -1.63 -2.74 24.53
N TYR A 700 -1.31 -1.72 25.34
CA TYR A 700 -2.30 -0.84 25.95
C TYR A 700 -1.99 0.66 25.89
N GLY A 701 -1.03 1.10 25.09
CA GLY A 701 -0.78 2.52 24.87
C GLY A 701 -1.86 3.15 23.99
N THR A 702 -2.89 3.75 24.59
CA THR A 702 -3.84 4.56 23.81
C THR A 702 -3.20 5.92 23.53
N TYR A 703 -2.86 6.15 22.27
CA TYR A 703 -2.52 7.46 21.77
C TYR A 703 -3.78 8.31 21.72
N LYS A 704 -3.85 9.40 22.48
CA LYS A 704 -4.99 10.31 22.50
C LYS A 704 -4.61 11.65 21.90
N GLU A 705 -5.29 12.01 20.82
CA GLU A 705 -5.21 13.32 20.20
C GLU A 705 -6.59 13.74 19.72
N GLU A 706 -7.02 14.95 20.03
CA GLU A 706 -8.40 15.37 19.84
C GLU A 706 -8.91 15.34 18.41
N LYS A 707 -8.10 15.74 17.41
CA LYS A 707 -8.50 15.73 16.01
C LYS A 707 -8.49 14.30 15.44
N PHE A 708 -7.57 13.47 15.90
CA PHE A 708 -7.50 12.06 15.55
C PHE A 708 -8.73 11.30 16.07
N GLU A 709 -9.12 11.52 17.35
CA GLU A 709 -10.33 10.93 17.91
C GLU A 709 -11.58 11.44 17.18
N ALA A 710 -11.66 12.75 16.88
CA ALA A 710 -12.77 13.32 16.13
C ALA A 710 -12.90 12.68 14.74
N LEU A 711 -11.79 12.38 14.06
CA LEU A 711 -11.80 11.70 12.78
C LEU A 711 -12.26 10.23 12.92
N GLY A 712 -11.85 9.53 13.96
CA GLY A 712 -12.32 8.19 14.28
C GLY A 712 -13.85 8.14 14.47
N PHE A 713 -14.40 9.07 15.27
CA PHE A 713 -15.86 9.20 15.40
C PHE A 713 -16.53 9.58 14.07
N THR A 714 -15.89 10.40 13.24
CA THR A 714 -16.42 10.75 11.93
C THR A 714 -16.66 9.51 11.09
N PHE A 715 -15.68 8.64 10.93
CA PHE A 715 -15.80 7.42 10.12
C PHE A 715 -16.84 6.44 10.69
N ARG A 716 -16.92 6.30 12.00
CA ARG A 716 -17.93 5.44 12.65
C ARG A 716 -19.36 5.97 12.46
N LEU A 717 -19.56 7.28 12.60
CA LEU A 717 -20.87 7.90 12.38
C LEU A 717 -21.27 7.90 10.90
N GLU A 718 -20.34 8.08 9.98
CA GLU A 718 -20.58 7.96 8.54
C GLU A 718 -21.00 6.53 8.17
N SER A 719 -20.36 5.51 8.73
CA SER A 719 -20.76 4.13 8.55
C SER A 719 -22.18 3.86 9.04
N LEU A 720 -22.52 4.35 10.22
CA LEU A 720 -23.89 4.25 10.75
C LEU A 720 -24.89 5.02 9.88
N ALA A 721 -24.54 6.24 9.45
CA ALA A 721 -25.40 7.04 8.59
C ALA A 721 -25.66 6.36 7.24
N THR A 722 -24.66 5.70 6.66
CA THR A 722 -24.79 4.94 5.42
C THR A 722 -25.85 3.83 5.55
N ILE A 723 -25.84 3.05 6.63
CA ILE A 723 -26.85 2.03 6.92
C ILE A 723 -28.25 2.68 7.08
N LEU A 724 -28.32 3.81 7.76
CA LEU A 724 -29.59 4.50 7.95
C LEU A 724 -30.14 5.12 6.66
N PHE A 725 -29.26 5.59 5.74
CA PHE A 725 -29.64 6.03 4.39
C PHE A 725 -30.24 4.89 3.59
N GLU A 726 -29.63 3.69 3.60
CA GLU A 726 -30.16 2.52 2.91
C GLU A 726 -31.56 2.13 3.44
N ARG A 727 -31.73 2.11 4.77
CA ARG A 727 -33.05 1.86 5.39
C ARG A 727 -34.07 2.94 5.06
N LEU A 728 -33.65 4.19 4.99
CA LEU A 728 -34.52 5.31 4.63
C LEU A 728 -35.03 5.18 3.18
N VAL A 729 -34.12 4.84 2.24
CA VAL A 729 -34.48 4.57 0.84
C VAL A 729 -35.40 3.35 0.72
N ALA A 730 -35.11 2.27 1.44
CA ALA A 730 -35.94 1.07 1.46
C ALA A 730 -37.35 1.33 2.00
N SER A 731 -37.54 2.36 2.82
CA SER A 731 -38.85 2.77 3.32
C SER A 731 -39.72 3.51 2.28
N LEU A 732 -39.11 3.96 1.16
CA LEU A 732 -39.82 4.63 0.06
C LEU A 732 -40.42 3.61 -0.91
N ASN A 733 -41.69 3.79 -1.28
CA ASN A 733 -42.28 3.02 -2.37
C ASN A 733 -41.88 3.63 -3.72
N LEU A 734 -40.67 3.26 -4.18
CA LEU A 734 -40.15 3.74 -5.46
C LEU A 734 -40.74 3.00 -6.68
N LYS A 735 -41.52 1.91 -6.47
CA LYS A 735 -42.23 1.21 -7.56
C LYS A 735 -43.41 2.00 -8.07
N PHE A 736 -43.93 2.93 -7.27
CA PHE A 736 -45.05 3.79 -7.65
C PHE A 736 -44.83 5.18 -7.05
N ILE A 737 -44.31 6.09 -7.88
CA ILE A 737 -43.91 7.44 -7.44
C ILE A 737 -45.09 8.40 -7.54
N THR A 738 -45.61 8.83 -6.39
CA THR A 738 -46.67 9.81 -6.27
C THR A 738 -46.11 11.18 -5.87
N LYS A 739 -46.96 12.24 -5.90
CA LYS A 739 -46.56 13.57 -5.39
C LYS A 739 -46.14 13.53 -3.92
N SER A 740 -46.76 12.66 -3.11
CA SER A 740 -46.35 12.44 -1.70
C SER A 740 -44.98 11.80 -1.60
N THR A 741 -44.71 10.80 -2.46
CA THR A 741 -43.39 10.16 -2.56
C THR A 741 -42.32 11.18 -2.97
N LEU A 742 -42.60 12.03 -3.98
CA LEU A 742 -41.69 13.09 -4.43
C LEU A 742 -41.42 14.13 -3.31
N PHE A 743 -42.41 14.44 -2.48
CA PHE A 743 -42.21 15.31 -1.31
C PHE A 743 -41.25 14.69 -0.30
N MET A 744 -41.38 13.39 -0.04
CA MET A 744 -40.45 12.65 0.83
C MET A 744 -39.05 12.54 0.20
N ILE A 745 -38.95 12.24 -1.10
CA ILE A 745 -37.69 12.24 -1.83
C ILE A 745 -36.99 13.58 -1.71
N ASN A 746 -37.69 14.71 -1.97
CA ASN A 746 -37.12 16.05 -1.84
C ASN A 746 -36.53 16.30 -0.45
N LYS A 747 -37.26 15.86 0.59
CA LYS A 747 -36.80 15.98 1.97
C LYS A 747 -35.51 15.15 2.21
N TYR A 748 -35.37 13.97 1.60
CA TYR A 748 -34.20 13.13 1.76
C TYR A 748 -33.00 13.64 0.96
N LEU A 749 -33.22 14.24 -0.20
CA LEU A 749 -32.16 14.83 -1.02
C LEU A 749 -31.34 15.86 -0.23
N TRP A 750 -31.95 16.64 0.64
CA TRP A 750 -31.22 17.59 1.48
C TRP A 750 -30.29 16.92 2.49
N LEU A 751 -30.62 15.72 2.98
CA LEU A 751 -29.71 14.94 3.83
C LEU A 751 -28.49 14.45 3.04
N TYR A 752 -28.69 14.02 1.78
CA TYR A 752 -27.58 13.61 0.91
C TYR A 752 -26.65 14.78 0.56
N LEU A 753 -27.22 15.94 0.24
CA LEU A 753 -26.43 17.16 0.02
C LEU A 753 -25.58 17.50 1.24
N LYS A 754 -26.16 17.41 2.44
CA LYS A 754 -25.43 17.66 3.69
C LYS A 754 -24.34 16.60 3.91
N ALA A 755 -24.59 15.34 3.59
CA ALA A 755 -23.59 14.30 3.69
C ALA A 755 -22.39 14.55 2.74
N LEU A 756 -22.64 14.92 1.48
CA LEU A 756 -21.58 15.29 0.53
C LEU A 756 -20.77 16.52 0.99
N GLU A 757 -21.46 17.54 1.50
CA GLU A 757 -20.79 18.71 2.08
C GLU A 757 -19.87 18.32 3.24
N LEU A 758 -20.31 17.42 4.11
CA LEU A 758 -19.52 16.89 5.23
C LEU A 758 -18.34 16.05 4.75
N ASP A 759 -18.45 15.38 3.60
CA ASP A 759 -17.33 14.67 2.96
C ASP A 759 -16.32 15.61 2.29
N GLY A 760 -16.55 16.93 2.33
CA GLY A 760 -15.66 17.93 1.74
C GLY A 760 -15.90 18.20 0.26
N ILE A 761 -17.05 17.77 -0.26
CA ILE A 761 -17.47 18.02 -1.65
C ILE A 761 -18.28 19.32 -1.72
N SER A 762 -17.99 20.18 -2.70
CA SER A 762 -18.81 21.37 -2.96
C SER A 762 -20.13 20.95 -3.57
N VAL A 763 -21.22 21.33 -2.92
CA VAL A 763 -22.59 20.96 -3.33
C VAL A 763 -23.39 22.14 -3.86
N GLU A 764 -22.78 23.31 -4.08
CA GLU A 764 -23.49 24.53 -4.50
C GLU A 764 -24.30 24.31 -5.77
N SER A 765 -23.66 23.83 -6.85
CA SER A 765 -24.34 23.55 -8.12
C SER A 765 -25.44 22.49 -7.98
N LEU A 766 -25.19 21.43 -7.21
CA LEU A 766 -26.15 20.35 -7.01
C LEU A 766 -27.32 20.80 -6.11
N SER A 767 -27.06 21.64 -5.12
CA SER A 767 -28.08 22.29 -4.26
C SER A 767 -29.04 23.16 -5.07
N GLU A 768 -28.53 23.97 -6.00
CA GLU A 768 -29.31 24.75 -6.94
C GLU A 768 -30.25 23.86 -7.76
N LYS A 769 -29.69 22.76 -8.35
CA LYS A 769 -30.47 21.79 -9.11
C LYS A 769 -31.58 21.13 -8.24
N THR A 770 -31.31 20.84 -6.97
CA THR A 770 -32.27 20.23 -6.04
C THR A 770 -33.40 21.19 -5.65
N LYS A 771 -33.12 22.49 -5.59
CA LYS A 771 -34.17 23.52 -5.34
C LYS A 771 -35.27 23.49 -6.40
N TYR A 772 -34.98 23.01 -7.62
CA TYR A 772 -36.01 22.91 -8.66
C TYR A 772 -37.11 21.91 -8.31
N ILE A 773 -36.78 20.78 -7.64
CA ILE A 773 -37.81 19.87 -7.11
C ILE A 773 -38.69 20.58 -6.11
N THR A 774 -38.11 21.35 -5.20
CA THR A 774 -38.87 22.13 -4.19
C THR A 774 -39.82 23.11 -4.85
N SER A 775 -39.41 23.73 -5.94
CA SER A 775 -40.22 24.64 -6.73
C SER A 775 -41.31 23.91 -7.51
N ALA A 776 -40.94 22.78 -8.15
CA ALA A 776 -41.87 21.95 -8.89
C ALA A 776 -43.04 21.41 -8.03
N LEU A 777 -42.72 21.00 -6.80
CA LEU A 777 -43.73 20.50 -5.84
C LEU A 777 -44.78 21.55 -5.44
N LYS A 778 -44.48 22.86 -5.57
CA LYS A 778 -45.42 23.98 -5.30
C LYS A 778 -46.31 24.25 -6.48
N ILE A 779 -45.95 23.80 -7.68
CA ILE A 779 -46.78 24.01 -8.89
C ILE A 779 -47.91 22.97 -8.91
N ARG A 780 -49.12 23.44 -9.19
CA ARG A 780 -50.33 22.58 -9.13
C ARG A 780 -50.34 21.48 -10.22
N GLN A 781 -49.76 21.77 -11.37
CA GLN A 781 -49.75 20.86 -12.52
C GLN A 781 -48.30 20.81 -13.03
N PHE A 782 -47.57 19.76 -12.64
CA PHE A 782 -46.22 19.49 -13.09
C PHE A 782 -46.24 18.06 -13.69
N SER A 783 -45.73 17.89 -14.93
CA SER A 783 -45.80 16.59 -15.63
C SER A 783 -44.70 15.63 -15.14
N ILE A 784 -44.93 14.34 -15.37
CA ILE A 784 -43.94 13.31 -15.02
C ILE A 784 -42.65 13.53 -15.82
N ASP A 785 -42.74 13.92 -17.11
CA ASP A 785 -41.57 14.24 -17.95
C ASP A 785 -40.72 15.33 -17.31
N GLN A 786 -41.35 16.37 -16.78
CA GLN A 786 -40.63 17.48 -16.10
C GLN A 786 -39.89 16.97 -14.86
N TYR A 787 -40.49 16.05 -14.09
CA TYR A 787 -39.78 15.44 -12.97
C TYR A 787 -38.60 14.57 -13.44
N VAL A 788 -38.78 13.78 -14.51
CA VAL A 788 -37.69 13.01 -15.11
C VAL A 788 -36.52 13.91 -15.52
N ASP A 789 -36.82 15.05 -16.18
CA ASP A 789 -35.80 16.00 -16.61
C ASP A 789 -35.06 16.65 -15.43
N ILE A 790 -35.76 16.96 -14.32
CA ILE A 790 -35.10 17.45 -13.11
C ILE A 790 -34.16 16.38 -12.53
N PHE A 791 -34.63 15.14 -12.43
CA PHE A 791 -33.80 14.08 -11.88
C PHE A 791 -32.62 13.76 -12.78
N LYS A 792 -32.75 13.79 -14.12
CA LYS A 792 -31.61 13.71 -15.05
C LYS A 792 -30.62 14.86 -14.85
N PHE A 793 -31.13 16.08 -14.59
CA PHE A 793 -30.28 17.23 -14.33
C PHE A 793 -29.53 17.11 -13.00
N ILE A 794 -30.14 16.52 -11.97
CA ILE A 794 -29.49 16.17 -10.71
C ILE A 794 -28.45 15.06 -10.93
N SER A 795 -28.80 13.99 -11.67
CA SER A 795 -27.89 12.91 -12.03
C SER A 795 -26.63 13.45 -12.70
N LYS A 796 -26.79 14.37 -13.68
CA LYS A 796 -25.65 15.05 -14.30
C LYS A 796 -24.81 15.81 -13.26
N GLY A 797 -25.42 16.46 -12.28
CA GLY A 797 -24.67 17.12 -11.21
C GLY A 797 -23.89 16.15 -10.31
N ILE A 798 -24.39 14.93 -10.10
CA ILE A 798 -23.67 13.89 -9.40
C ILE A 798 -22.51 13.39 -10.26
N GLN A 799 -22.72 13.21 -11.58
CA GLN A 799 -21.65 12.83 -12.51
C GLN A 799 -20.52 13.89 -12.56
N ASP A 800 -20.88 15.18 -12.56
CA ASP A 800 -19.91 16.28 -12.48
C ASP A 800 -19.07 16.17 -11.19
N ILE A 801 -19.68 15.87 -10.05
CA ILE A 801 -18.98 15.63 -8.78
C ILE A 801 -18.04 14.41 -8.86
N ILE A 802 -18.52 13.30 -9.45
CA ILE A 802 -17.68 12.11 -9.64
C ILE A 802 -16.49 12.45 -10.54
N HIS A 803 -16.71 13.22 -11.60
CA HIS A 803 -15.64 13.66 -12.48
C HIS A 803 -14.61 14.50 -11.73
N ASP A 804 -15.01 15.57 -11.07
CA ASP A 804 -14.11 16.55 -10.43
C ASP A 804 -13.34 15.97 -9.24
N TYR A 805 -14.00 15.19 -8.38
CA TYR A 805 -13.43 14.72 -7.11
C TYR A 805 -12.78 13.34 -7.18
N TYR A 806 -13.07 12.55 -8.23
CA TYR A 806 -12.53 11.21 -8.39
C TYR A 806 -11.78 11.03 -9.71
N ILE A 807 -12.40 11.32 -10.86
CA ILE A 807 -11.74 11.09 -12.16
C ILE A 807 -10.60 12.07 -12.36
N ASP A 808 -10.82 13.37 -12.24
CA ASP A 808 -9.75 14.38 -12.43
C ASP A 808 -8.72 14.33 -11.30
N ALA A 809 -9.16 14.08 -10.07
CA ALA A 809 -8.25 14.00 -8.92
C ALA A 809 -7.25 12.84 -9.01
N HIS A 810 -7.61 11.73 -9.66
CA HIS A 810 -6.79 10.52 -9.73
C HIS A 810 -6.30 10.19 -11.14
N GLY A 811 -6.96 10.69 -12.19
CA GLY A 811 -6.77 10.28 -13.58
C GLY A 811 -5.34 10.44 -14.09
N ILE A 812 -4.64 11.50 -13.69
CA ILE A 812 -3.26 11.73 -14.12
C ILE A 812 -2.28 10.69 -13.54
N ASN A 813 -2.50 10.27 -12.29
CA ASN A 813 -1.60 9.37 -11.59
C ASN A 813 -1.87 7.89 -11.87
N LEU A 814 -3.11 7.54 -12.21
CA LEU A 814 -3.53 6.14 -12.42
C LEU A 814 -2.67 5.40 -13.45
N PRO A 815 -2.52 5.88 -14.71
CA PRO A 815 -1.73 5.16 -15.71
C PRO A 815 -0.26 5.05 -15.32
N ILE A 816 0.29 6.07 -14.66
CA ILE A 816 1.70 6.10 -14.23
C ILE A 816 1.94 5.01 -13.19
N ILE A 817 1.11 4.97 -12.15
CA ILE A 817 1.29 4.06 -11.02
C ILE A 817 0.97 2.62 -11.41
N ILE A 818 -0.10 2.39 -12.17
CA ILE A 818 -0.46 1.03 -12.63
C ILE A 818 0.66 0.48 -13.51
N LYS A 819 1.20 1.29 -14.43
CA LYS A 819 2.35 0.89 -15.25
C LYS A 819 3.58 0.52 -14.40
N GLN A 820 3.89 1.30 -13.35
CA GLN A 820 4.98 0.98 -12.41
C GLN A 820 4.76 -0.33 -11.68
N ILE A 821 3.51 -0.65 -11.30
CA ILE A 821 3.16 -1.92 -10.66
C ILE A 821 3.35 -3.08 -11.63
N ILE A 822 2.80 -2.95 -12.85
CA ILE A 822 2.92 -3.97 -13.91
C ILE A 822 4.40 -4.25 -14.22
N GLU A 823 5.23 -3.23 -14.39
CA GLU A 823 6.66 -3.38 -14.68
C GLU A 823 7.41 -4.10 -13.56
N LYS A 824 7.03 -3.86 -12.30
CA LYS A 824 7.59 -4.58 -11.15
C LYS A 824 7.15 -6.05 -11.10
N ASP A 825 5.91 -6.33 -11.49
CA ASP A 825 5.36 -7.69 -11.50
C ASP A 825 5.83 -8.51 -12.71
N ILE A 826 6.02 -7.89 -13.88
CA ILE A 826 6.62 -8.53 -15.06
C ILE A 826 8.04 -9.04 -14.75
N LYS A 827 8.84 -8.26 -14.01
CA LYS A 827 10.16 -8.71 -13.52
C LYS A 827 10.07 -9.92 -12.57
N ARG A 828 8.88 -10.30 -12.11
CA ARG A 828 8.57 -11.45 -11.26
C ARG A 828 7.91 -12.62 -12.02
N ASN A 829 7.88 -12.61 -13.35
CA ASN A 829 7.34 -13.65 -14.23
C ASN A 829 5.84 -13.98 -14.09
N TRP A 830 5.01 -13.06 -13.59
CA TRP A 830 3.60 -13.34 -13.36
C TRP A 830 2.67 -12.86 -14.49
N PHE A 831 3.03 -11.76 -15.19
CA PHE A 831 2.17 -11.13 -16.21
C PHE A 831 2.38 -11.67 -17.65
N GLU A 832 3.32 -12.58 -17.88
CA GLU A 832 3.65 -13.02 -19.24
C GLU A 832 2.54 -13.79 -19.98
N GLN A 833 1.43 -14.12 -19.32
CA GLN A 833 0.48 -15.03 -19.95
C GLN A 833 -0.76 -14.42 -20.62
N HIS A 834 -1.26 -13.26 -20.26
CA HIS A 834 -2.57 -12.79 -20.80
C HIS A 834 -2.76 -11.28 -20.71
N GLN A 835 -2.72 -10.53 -21.80
CA GLN A 835 -3.44 -9.28 -22.10
C GLN A 835 -2.58 -8.07 -22.53
N ASN A 836 -3.19 -7.26 -23.42
CA ASN A 836 -2.71 -5.95 -23.82
C ASN A 836 -2.58 -5.04 -22.58
N THR A 837 -1.41 -4.46 -22.37
CA THR A 837 -1.09 -3.61 -21.19
C THR A 837 -2.07 -2.44 -21.02
N GLU A 838 -2.56 -1.87 -22.12
CA GLU A 838 -3.53 -0.77 -22.10
C GLU A 838 -4.89 -1.20 -21.53
N GLU A 839 -5.35 -2.40 -21.86
CA GLU A 839 -6.60 -2.95 -21.35
C GLU A 839 -6.52 -3.21 -19.85
N VAL A 840 -5.39 -3.73 -19.35
CA VAL A 840 -5.14 -3.91 -17.92
C VAL A 840 -5.16 -2.57 -17.18
N ILE A 841 -4.49 -1.53 -17.73
CA ILE A 841 -4.49 -0.19 -17.13
C ILE A 841 -5.92 0.35 -17.05
N TYR A 842 -6.71 0.19 -18.12
CA TYR A 842 -8.09 0.66 -18.15
C TYR A 842 -8.96 -0.04 -17.10
N GLN A 843 -8.93 -1.37 -17.05
CA GLN A 843 -9.71 -2.17 -16.10
C GLN A 843 -9.34 -1.86 -14.64
N GLN A 844 -8.05 -1.79 -14.34
CA GLN A 844 -7.57 -1.47 -12.98
C GLN A 844 -7.94 -0.04 -12.57
N SER A 845 -7.86 0.91 -13.50
CA SER A 845 -8.28 2.29 -13.27
C SER A 845 -9.78 2.37 -12.96
N GLU A 846 -10.61 1.69 -13.74
CA GLU A 846 -12.06 1.66 -13.55
C GLU A 846 -12.44 1.02 -12.21
N ASN A 847 -11.86 -0.14 -11.88
CA ASN A 847 -12.11 -0.83 -10.62
C ASN A 847 -11.72 0.03 -9.41
N LEU A 848 -10.57 0.69 -9.48
CA LEU A 848 -10.11 1.55 -8.39
C LEU A 848 -11.01 2.78 -8.23
N LEU A 849 -11.37 3.45 -9.33
CA LEU A 849 -12.27 4.61 -9.27
C LEU A 849 -13.65 4.22 -8.72
N ARG A 850 -14.22 3.09 -9.15
CA ARG A 850 -15.47 2.56 -8.60
C ARG A 850 -15.35 2.30 -7.08
N ALA A 851 -14.25 1.69 -6.64
CA ALA A 851 -14.00 1.44 -5.22
C ALA A 851 -13.85 2.74 -4.41
N LEU A 852 -13.23 3.78 -4.98
CA LEU A 852 -13.10 5.09 -4.32
C LEU A 852 -14.46 5.80 -4.23
N VAL A 853 -15.26 5.82 -5.30
CA VAL A 853 -16.61 6.40 -5.31
C VAL A 853 -17.51 5.67 -4.31
N SER A 854 -17.43 4.33 -4.25
CA SER A 854 -18.24 3.54 -3.31
C SER A 854 -17.87 3.79 -1.84
N SER A 855 -16.61 4.16 -1.56
CA SER A 855 -16.16 4.53 -0.22
C SER A 855 -16.53 5.95 0.19
N GLY A 856 -16.96 6.81 -0.75
CA GLY A 856 -17.41 8.18 -0.50
C GLY A 856 -18.68 8.23 0.35
N PHE A 857 -18.73 9.17 1.30
CA PHE A 857 -19.88 9.27 2.20
C PHE A 857 -21.15 9.73 1.48
N GLY A 858 -22.09 8.82 1.30
CA GLY A 858 -23.41 9.08 0.72
C GLY A 858 -23.46 9.19 -0.80
N LEU A 859 -22.33 9.27 -1.52
CA LEU A 859 -22.30 9.56 -2.95
C LEU A 859 -22.94 8.44 -3.79
N GLN A 860 -22.49 7.20 -3.60
CA GLN A 860 -23.00 6.05 -4.36
C GLN A 860 -24.47 5.77 -4.07
N ILE A 861 -24.89 5.86 -2.80
CA ILE A 861 -26.30 5.64 -2.43
C ILE A 861 -27.17 6.72 -3.07
N PHE A 862 -26.67 7.96 -3.12
CA PHE A 862 -27.36 9.08 -3.75
C PHE A 862 -27.51 8.86 -5.26
N ASP A 863 -26.44 8.49 -5.97
CA ASP A 863 -26.47 8.18 -7.39
C ASP A 863 -27.46 7.04 -7.69
N ASN A 864 -27.37 5.95 -6.94
CA ASN A 864 -28.30 4.80 -7.07
C ASN A 864 -29.75 5.20 -6.83
N LEU A 865 -30.03 6.05 -5.86
CA LEU A 865 -31.39 6.56 -5.60
C LEU A 865 -31.90 7.35 -6.79
N ILE A 866 -31.14 8.31 -7.32
CA ILE A 866 -31.53 9.15 -8.44
C ILE A 866 -31.77 8.33 -9.71
N ASN A 867 -30.86 7.40 -10.02
CA ASN A 867 -30.98 6.52 -11.18
C ASN A 867 -32.20 5.59 -11.06
N THR A 868 -32.50 5.10 -9.86
CA THR A 868 -33.71 4.29 -9.59
C THR A 868 -34.99 5.12 -9.80
N ILE A 869 -34.99 6.36 -9.33
CA ILE A 869 -36.14 7.27 -9.54
C ILE A 869 -36.34 7.56 -11.03
N ILE A 870 -35.28 7.89 -11.77
CA ILE A 870 -35.35 8.14 -13.22
C ILE A 870 -35.93 6.93 -13.95
N ARG A 871 -35.37 5.73 -13.68
CA ARG A 871 -35.84 4.50 -14.29
C ARG A 871 -37.32 4.21 -14.02
N ASN A 872 -37.75 4.36 -12.76
CA ASN A 872 -39.14 4.07 -12.39
C ASN A 872 -40.10 5.11 -12.94
N LEU A 873 -39.78 6.40 -12.90
CA LEU A 873 -40.60 7.45 -13.51
C LEU A 873 -40.70 7.25 -15.04
N THR A 874 -39.61 6.87 -15.71
CA THR A 874 -39.62 6.58 -17.15
C THR A 874 -40.49 5.35 -17.46
N ALA A 875 -40.40 4.30 -16.64
CA ALA A 875 -41.24 3.11 -16.77
C ALA A 875 -42.74 3.43 -16.53
N GLU A 876 -43.06 4.27 -15.56
CA GLU A 876 -44.44 4.76 -15.33
C GLU A 876 -44.93 5.55 -16.54
N LEU A 877 -44.13 6.42 -17.11
CA LEU A 877 -44.50 7.19 -18.31
C LEU A 877 -44.81 6.28 -19.50
N GLU A 878 -43.98 5.27 -19.78
CA GLU A 878 -44.20 4.30 -20.87
C GLU A 878 -45.44 3.44 -20.64
N ARG A 879 -45.68 3.04 -19.37
CA ARG A 879 -46.85 2.22 -19.01
C ARG A 879 -48.19 2.96 -19.30
N PHE A 880 -48.22 4.27 -19.06
CA PHE A 880 -49.42 5.09 -19.25
C PHE A 880 -49.54 5.70 -20.66
N LYS A 881 -48.51 5.51 -21.52
CA LYS A 881 -48.45 6.06 -22.89
C LYS A 881 -49.66 5.71 -23.76
N ASN A 882 -50.26 4.55 -23.56
CA ASN A 882 -51.43 4.05 -24.35
C ASN A 882 -52.76 4.44 -23.70
N ASN A 883 -52.79 5.07 -22.54
CA ASN A 883 -54.03 5.50 -21.86
C ASN A 883 -54.20 7.00 -22.00
N LYS A 884 -54.91 7.40 -23.06
CA LYS A 884 -55.12 8.83 -23.43
C LYS A 884 -55.71 9.67 -22.33
N GLU A 885 -56.57 9.13 -21.47
CA GLU A 885 -57.18 9.87 -20.36
C GLU A 885 -56.14 10.16 -19.24
N ILE A 886 -55.31 9.17 -18.91
CA ILE A 886 -54.27 9.37 -17.89
C ILE A 886 -53.15 10.26 -18.47
N LEU A 887 -52.80 10.12 -19.72
CA LEU A 887 -51.81 10.97 -20.39
C LEU A 887 -52.31 12.44 -20.46
N ASN A 888 -53.56 12.65 -20.77
CA ASN A 888 -54.16 13.99 -20.76
C ASN A 888 -54.17 14.61 -19.36
N LEU A 889 -54.41 13.82 -18.33
CA LEU A 889 -54.32 14.28 -16.93
C LEU A 889 -52.87 14.60 -16.52
N VAL A 890 -51.92 13.85 -16.99
CA VAL A 890 -50.47 13.98 -16.62
C VAL A 890 -49.76 14.99 -17.52
N MET A 891 -50.20 15.15 -18.77
CA MET A 891 -49.58 16.01 -19.78
C MET A 891 -50.41 17.25 -20.12
N ARG A 892 -51.27 17.74 -19.23
CA ARG A 892 -52.11 18.89 -19.50
C ARG A 892 -51.26 20.13 -19.82
N TYR A 893 -51.39 20.62 -21.07
CA TYR A 893 -50.85 21.90 -21.51
C TYR A 893 -51.51 23.07 -20.78
N ILE A 894 -50.70 23.96 -20.24
CA ILE A 894 -51.14 25.10 -19.48
C ILE A 894 -50.74 26.37 -20.23
N PRO A 895 -51.70 26.99 -20.98
CA PRO A 895 -51.42 28.18 -21.81
C PRO A 895 -50.79 29.32 -20.97
N GLU A 896 -51.18 29.46 -19.71
CA GLU A 896 -50.73 30.51 -18.80
C GLU A 896 -49.23 30.39 -18.44
N LEU A 897 -48.68 29.21 -18.61
CA LEU A 897 -47.27 28.95 -18.39
C LEU A 897 -46.45 29.06 -19.70
N ALA A 898 -47.07 29.26 -20.83
CA ALA A 898 -46.41 29.22 -22.16
C ALA A 898 -45.43 30.41 -22.38
N ILE A 899 -45.73 31.58 -21.81
CA ILE A 899 -44.98 32.82 -22.02
C ILE A 899 -44.71 33.49 -20.67
N SER A 900 -43.50 33.93 -20.45
CA SER A 900 -43.04 34.62 -19.23
C SER A 900 -42.36 35.93 -19.57
N PRO A 901 -42.92 37.14 -19.18
CA PRO A 901 -42.26 38.41 -19.40
C PRO A 901 -40.95 38.55 -18.65
N ILE A 902 -39.90 39.11 -19.27
CA ILE A 902 -38.58 39.28 -18.67
C ILE A 902 -38.60 40.28 -17.53
N ASN A 903 -39.37 41.37 -17.71
CA ASN A 903 -39.44 42.51 -16.80
C ASN A 903 -40.44 42.35 -15.63
N LYS A 904 -41.12 41.20 -15.54
CA LYS A 904 -42.11 40.95 -14.48
C LYS A 904 -41.82 39.62 -13.78
N ARG A 905 -41.72 39.62 -12.48
CA ARG A 905 -41.64 38.38 -11.70
C ARG A 905 -43.00 37.70 -11.64
N ASP A 906 -43.02 36.42 -11.99
CA ASP A 906 -44.17 35.54 -11.88
C ASP A 906 -43.78 34.26 -11.17
N LYS A 907 -44.31 34.03 -9.98
CA LYS A 907 -44.01 32.88 -9.11
C LYS A 907 -44.30 31.54 -9.79
N ASN A 908 -45.16 31.51 -10.83
CA ASN A 908 -45.51 30.30 -11.52
C ASN A 908 -44.57 29.95 -12.67
N THR A 909 -43.97 30.96 -13.31
CA THR A 909 -43.08 30.75 -14.49
C THR A 909 -41.61 31.00 -14.20
N ASP A 910 -41.27 31.67 -13.09
CA ASP A 910 -39.87 31.98 -12.72
C ASP A 910 -39.13 30.75 -12.19
N ASN A 911 -39.00 29.77 -13.04
CA ASN A 911 -38.38 28.50 -12.77
C ASN A 911 -37.46 28.18 -13.93
N PRO A 912 -36.16 27.92 -13.70
CA PRO A 912 -35.18 27.60 -14.75
C PRO A 912 -35.59 26.43 -15.64
N ILE A 913 -36.45 25.52 -15.15
CA ILE A 913 -36.97 24.39 -15.96
C ILE A 913 -37.93 24.87 -17.02
N LEU A 914 -38.78 25.85 -16.66
CA LEU A 914 -39.75 26.41 -17.61
C LEU A 914 -39.13 27.43 -18.56
N ILE A 915 -38.24 28.28 -18.06
CA ILE A 915 -37.69 29.43 -18.81
C ILE A 915 -36.20 29.26 -19.20
N GLY A 916 -35.58 28.17 -18.82
CA GLY A 916 -34.15 27.92 -19.03
C GLY A 916 -33.25 28.79 -18.18
N ASN A 917 -31.99 28.41 -18.01
CA ASN A 917 -31.05 29.17 -17.18
C ASN A 917 -30.85 30.60 -17.71
N LYS A 918 -30.71 30.80 -19.05
CA LYS A 918 -30.56 32.14 -19.64
C LYS A 918 -31.74 33.04 -19.31
N GLY A 919 -32.96 32.55 -19.50
CA GLY A 919 -34.16 33.27 -19.19
C GLY A 919 -34.28 33.61 -17.70
N TYR A 920 -33.94 32.68 -16.85
CA TYR A 920 -33.95 32.86 -15.40
C TYR A 920 -32.95 33.94 -14.97
N PHE A 921 -31.71 33.89 -15.44
CA PHE A 921 -30.69 34.89 -15.11
C PHE A 921 -31.04 36.28 -15.68
N LEU A 922 -31.63 36.37 -16.89
CA LEU A 922 -32.13 37.64 -17.42
C LEU A 922 -33.19 38.24 -16.51
N LYS A 923 -34.11 37.44 -15.98
CA LYS A 923 -35.09 37.92 -15.00
C LYS A 923 -34.46 38.33 -13.66
N VAL A 924 -33.47 37.60 -13.20
CA VAL A 924 -32.69 37.93 -11.99
C VAL A 924 -32.00 39.28 -12.20
N LEU A 925 -31.28 39.44 -13.32
CA LEU A 925 -30.64 40.71 -13.66
C LEU A 925 -31.64 41.85 -13.75
N SER A 926 -32.79 41.64 -14.42
CA SER A 926 -33.89 42.62 -14.48
C SER A 926 -34.40 43.00 -13.09
N SER A 927 -34.47 42.05 -12.16
CA SER A 927 -34.92 42.30 -10.78
C SER A 927 -33.93 43.09 -9.92
N PHE A 928 -32.65 43.14 -10.34
CA PHE A 928 -31.60 43.97 -9.77
C PHE A 928 -31.38 45.27 -10.56
N GLU A 929 -32.35 45.66 -11.43
CA GLU A 929 -32.33 46.87 -12.24
C GLU A 929 -31.18 46.98 -13.25
N PHE A 930 -30.55 45.87 -13.59
CA PHE A 930 -29.58 45.85 -14.70
C PHE A 930 -30.31 46.04 -16.05
N PRO A 931 -29.69 46.72 -17.01
CA PRO A 931 -30.28 46.94 -18.34
C PRO A 931 -30.42 45.60 -19.09
N VAL A 932 -31.65 45.07 -19.11
CA VAL A 932 -32.02 43.87 -19.83
C VAL A 932 -32.95 44.23 -20.97
N PRO A 933 -32.79 43.70 -22.19
CA PRO A 933 -33.72 43.97 -23.31
C PRO A 933 -35.16 43.64 -22.92
N PRO A 934 -36.12 44.51 -23.25
CA PRO A 934 -37.56 44.22 -23.03
C PRO A 934 -37.98 43.05 -23.92
N GLY A 935 -38.74 42.11 -23.38
CA GLY A 935 -39.20 40.96 -24.11
C GLY A 935 -39.93 39.95 -23.24
N PHE A 936 -40.17 38.80 -23.84
CA PHE A 936 -40.77 37.64 -23.17
C PHE A 936 -39.97 36.37 -23.49
N ILE A 937 -40.06 35.41 -22.58
CA ILE A 937 -39.44 34.10 -22.69
C ILE A 937 -40.55 33.13 -23.10
N ILE A 938 -40.32 32.41 -24.19
CA ILE A 938 -41.13 31.25 -24.56
C ILE A 938 -40.65 30.07 -23.69
N THR A 939 -41.56 29.52 -22.92
CA THR A 939 -41.22 28.49 -21.93
C THR A 939 -41.16 27.10 -22.57
N THR A 940 -40.66 26.11 -21.86
CA THR A 940 -40.66 24.70 -22.25
C THR A 940 -42.09 24.17 -22.40
N GLU A 941 -43.11 24.82 -21.86
CA GLU A 941 -44.54 24.44 -22.03
C GLU A 941 -45.00 24.61 -23.47
N VAL A 942 -44.55 25.65 -24.21
CA VAL A 942 -44.83 25.81 -25.62
C VAL A 942 -44.22 24.67 -26.42
N PHE A 943 -42.99 24.30 -26.14
CA PHE A 943 -42.33 23.20 -26.83
C PHE A 943 -43.08 21.88 -26.62
N ARG A 944 -43.58 21.62 -25.41
CA ARG A 944 -44.43 20.44 -25.12
C ARG A 944 -45.75 20.46 -25.84
N GLY A 945 -46.42 21.62 -25.88
CA GLY A 945 -47.62 21.79 -26.67
C GLY A 945 -47.36 21.49 -28.17
N TYR A 946 -46.26 21.97 -28.68
CA TYR A 946 -45.83 21.73 -30.05
C TYR A 946 -45.48 20.23 -30.31
N GLU A 947 -44.70 19.56 -29.43
CA GLU A 947 -44.42 18.14 -29.53
C GLU A 947 -45.68 17.28 -29.46
N ALA A 948 -46.63 17.64 -28.57
CA ALA A 948 -47.91 16.91 -28.45
C ALA A 948 -48.80 17.04 -29.69
N VAL A 949 -48.78 18.21 -30.34
CA VAL A 949 -49.60 18.48 -31.56
C VAL A 949 -49.03 17.89 -32.81
N ILE A 950 -47.71 17.84 -32.94
CA ILE A 950 -47.05 17.43 -34.24
C ILE A 950 -46.56 15.97 -34.20
N GLY A 951 -46.50 15.34 -33.01
CA GLY A 951 -46.04 13.93 -32.91
C GLY A 951 -44.54 13.74 -33.19
N PHE A 952 -43.72 14.83 -33.16
CA PHE A 952 -42.31 14.83 -33.48
C PHE A 952 -41.42 14.13 -32.44
N LYS A 953 -41.96 13.60 -31.38
CA LYS A 953 -41.20 12.93 -30.29
C LYS A 953 -40.34 11.74 -30.76
N TYR A 954 -40.57 11.25 -31.95
CA TYR A 954 -39.84 10.11 -32.53
C TYR A 954 -38.66 10.50 -33.41
N ILE A 955 -38.59 11.74 -33.93
CA ILE A 955 -37.52 12.15 -34.84
C ILE A 955 -36.27 12.59 -34.10
N PHE A 956 -36.40 13.16 -32.86
CA PHE A 956 -35.27 13.57 -32.04
C PHE A 956 -34.65 12.44 -31.18
N LYS A 957 -35.19 11.22 -31.23
CA LYS A 957 -34.57 10.08 -30.56
C LYS A 957 -33.45 9.43 -31.38
N ASP A 958 -33.43 9.69 -32.67
CA ASP A 958 -32.44 9.10 -33.59
C ASP A 958 -31.39 10.10 -34.08
N LEU A 959 -31.37 11.33 -33.53
CA LEU A 959 -30.34 12.37 -33.69
C LEU A 959 -29.64 12.60 -32.36
#